data_7f8d727e8d494f92baabaffd22608bd7
#
_entry.id   7f8d727e8d494f92baabaffd22608bd7
#
_cell.length_a   1.000
_cell.length_b   1.000
_cell.length_c   1.000
_cell.angle_alpha   90.00
_cell.angle_beta   90.00
_cell.angle_gamma   90.00
#
_symmetry.space_group_name_H-M   'P 1'
#
loop_
_entity.id
_entity.type
_entity.pdbx_description
1 polymer ?
#
loop_
_entity_poly.entity_id
_entity_poly.type
_entity_poly.pdbx_seq_one_letter_code
_entity_poly.pdbx_strand_id
1 'polypeptide(L)'
;MDFKLTSEYQPTGDQPEAIRQLVQGVNNNDTYQTLLGVTGSGKTFTIANVIAQTQRPTLILSHNKTLAAQLYGEFKQFFPENAVNYFVSYYDYYQPEAFIPTTNTYIEKDLKINDEIEKLRLRTTSALMSGRRDVIVVSSISCIYGMGNPDDFKDSVFRFAVGTRISRNAFLHRLVEILYARTTADFKRGTFRVKGDVVDIFPAYLDYAYRISFFGDDIEELSTFDPSTGKTLEKMTHMVVFPANLYVAPRERFQQSIWAIQEELETRKQQFIRDQRFLEAKRLEERVNYDLEMIRELGYCSGIENYSRFFDGRQPGARPFCLLDYFPDDYLMVIDESHVTVPQIRAMYGGDRSRKISLVEYGFRLPAALDNRPLNFQEFERLAPQTIYVSATPGDFELEKSGGVVVEQVIRPTGLLDPVIDVRPVINQVDDLLEEVDQTVKQGDRVLVTTLTKRMAEELAKYMDRLGIKCRYIHSEVKTLDRVEILRGLRLGEFDVLIGINLLREGLDLPEVSLVAILDADKEGFLRSERSLIQTIGRAARNDHGRVIMYADTITESMQLTMDETNRRREKQINYNLEHGITPKTVGKSREAIIEQTSVIDFVGGVQKPYVEADTMSIAADPIVQYMTKADLKKAIENTRKDMLTAAKDMDFLLAAKLRDEMFALEKMMEKRF
;
A
#
# COMPACT_ATOMS: atom_id res chain seq x y z
N MET A 1 27.18 -1.60 -4.69
CA MET A 1 26.91 -0.89 -5.96
C MET A 1 26.47 0.50 -5.59
N ASP A 2 26.82 1.49 -6.42
CA ASP A 2 26.39 2.87 -6.24
C ASP A 2 25.11 3.12 -7.01
N PHE A 3 24.32 4.10 -6.58
CA PHE A 3 23.17 4.55 -7.34
C PHE A 3 23.62 5.23 -8.63
N LYS A 4 23.03 4.80 -9.75
CA LYS A 4 23.32 5.34 -11.07
C LYS A 4 22.02 5.87 -11.68
N LEU A 5 21.89 7.20 -11.63
CA LEU A 5 20.74 7.88 -12.22
C LEU A 5 20.83 7.84 -13.74
N THR A 6 19.78 7.35 -14.38
CA THR A 6 19.60 7.33 -15.83
C THR A 6 18.42 8.23 -16.19
N SER A 7 18.65 9.31 -16.92
CA SER A 7 17.62 10.23 -17.34
C SER A 7 18.04 10.98 -18.61
N GLU A 8 17.08 11.21 -19.50
CA GLU A 8 17.22 12.12 -20.63
C GLU A 8 17.06 13.59 -20.22
N TYR A 9 16.53 13.83 -19.01
CA TYR A 9 16.27 15.16 -18.47
C TYR A 9 17.47 15.67 -17.66
N GLN A 10 17.67 16.98 -17.73
CA GLN A 10 18.60 17.71 -16.85
C GLN A 10 17.79 18.56 -15.86
N PRO A 11 18.29 18.79 -14.64
CA PRO A 11 17.64 19.68 -13.68
C PRO A 11 17.49 21.09 -14.24
N THR A 12 16.27 21.65 -14.18
CA THR A 12 15.94 22.98 -14.68
C THR A 12 15.05 23.75 -13.69
N GLY A 13 14.90 25.05 -13.89
CA GLY A 13 14.09 25.89 -13.00
C GLY A 13 14.67 25.98 -11.60
N ASP A 14 13.83 25.72 -10.61
CA ASP A 14 14.22 25.69 -9.20
C ASP A 14 14.93 24.37 -8.81
N GLN A 15 14.92 23.33 -9.67
CA GLN A 15 15.45 22.00 -9.34
C GLN A 15 16.93 21.98 -8.95
N PRO A 16 17.86 22.65 -9.69
CA PRO A 16 19.27 22.64 -9.33
C PRO A 16 19.53 23.16 -7.92
N GLU A 17 18.88 24.24 -7.54
CA GLU A 17 19.01 24.84 -6.22
C GLU A 17 18.35 23.98 -5.13
N ALA A 18 17.15 23.42 -5.41
CA ALA A 18 16.46 22.50 -4.51
C ALA A 18 17.29 21.25 -4.23
N ILE A 19 17.90 20.64 -5.27
CA ILE A 19 18.79 19.49 -5.13
C ILE A 19 19.99 19.86 -4.26
N ARG A 20 20.63 20.98 -4.56
CA ARG A 20 21.81 21.45 -3.81
C ARG A 20 21.51 21.62 -2.31
N GLN A 21 20.40 22.29 -1.98
CA GLN A 21 19.98 22.53 -0.59
C GLN A 21 19.65 21.22 0.13
N LEU A 22 18.86 20.33 -0.48
CA LEU A 22 18.50 19.05 0.12
C LEU A 22 19.73 18.15 0.35
N VAL A 23 20.62 18.05 -0.62
CA VAL A 23 21.88 17.29 -0.49
C VAL A 23 22.77 17.87 0.61
N GLN A 24 22.87 19.19 0.67
CA GLN A 24 23.62 19.86 1.73
C GLN A 24 23.05 19.57 3.11
N GLY A 25 21.71 19.63 3.28
CA GLY A 25 21.06 19.30 4.54
C GLY A 25 21.28 17.83 4.93
N VAL A 26 21.16 16.88 3.98
CA VAL A 26 21.47 15.47 4.26
C VAL A 26 22.93 15.29 4.72
N ASN A 27 23.87 15.95 4.06
CA ASN A 27 25.31 15.88 4.42
C ASN A 27 25.64 16.57 5.74
N ASN A 28 24.87 17.61 6.11
CA ASN A 28 25.00 18.30 7.41
C ASN A 28 24.31 17.52 8.54
N ASN A 29 23.67 16.39 8.26
CA ASN A 29 22.86 15.61 9.19
C ASN A 29 21.63 16.37 9.72
N ASP A 30 21.02 17.25 8.90
CA ASP A 30 19.74 17.85 9.24
C ASP A 30 18.69 16.75 9.36
N THR A 31 18.04 16.67 10.52
CA THR A 31 17.09 15.59 10.81
C THR A 31 15.83 15.69 9.93
N TYR A 32 15.38 16.93 9.68
CA TYR A 32 14.15 17.18 8.93
C TYR A 32 14.35 18.29 7.90
N GLN A 33 13.86 18.04 6.69
CA GLN A 33 13.85 19.01 5.62
C GLN A 33 12.46 18.98 4.94
N THR A 34 12.01 20.12 4.40
CA THR A 34 10.72 20.21 3.69
C THR A 34 10.94 20.74 2.28
N LEU A 35 10.54 19.92 1.27
CA LEU A 35 10.47 20.32 -0.12
C LEU A 35 9.02 20.77 -0.44
N LEU A 36 8.83 22.07 -0.61
CA LEU A 36 7.60 22.64 -1.14
C LEU A 36 7.67 22.61 -2.68
N GLY A 37 7.05 21.59 -3.26
CA GLY A 37 7.09 21.42 -4.71
C GLY A 37 5.69 21.37 -5.31
N VAL A 38 5.37 22.31 -6.22
CA VAL A 38 4.07 22.35 -6.89
C VAL A 38 3.86 21.13 -7.78
N THR A 39 2.61 20.85 -8.12
CA THR A 39 2.28 19.79 -9.07
C THR A 39 2.93 20.08 -10.44
N GLY A 40 3.68 19.13 -10.98
CA GLY A 40 4.37 19.28 -12.26
C GLY A 40 5.75 19.93 -12.23
N SER A 41 6.26 20.29 -11.06
CA SER A 41 7.63 20.82 -10.93
C SER A 41 8.73 19.76 -11.03
N GLY A 42 8.37 18.47 -11.08
CA GLY A 42 9.36 17.38 -11.16
C GLY A 42 9.96 16.96 -9.82
N LYS A 43 9.17 16.98 -8.73
CA LYS A 43 9.59 16.56 -7.38
C LYS A 43 10.28 15.20 -7.35
N THR A 44 9.70 14.20 -8.05
CA THR A 44 10.27 12.85 -8.12
C THR A 44 11.68 12.86 -8.70
N PHE A 45 11.92 13.64 -9.77
CA PHE A 45 13.22 13.78 -10.38
C PHE A 45 14.22 14.49 -9.47
N THR A 46 13.77 15.50 -8.71
CA THR A 46 14.58 16.18 -7.69
C THR A 46 15.03 15.18 -6.61
N ILE A 47 14.12 14.39 -6.07
CA ILE A 47 14.43 13.35 -5.08
C ILE A 47 15.37 12.27 -5.67
N ALA A 48 15.16 11.85 -6.93
CA ALA A 48 16.05 10.92 -7.59
C ALA A 48 17.50 11.46 -7.67
N ASN A 49 17.67 12.75 -7.97
CA ASN A 49 18.99 13.41 -7.96
C ASN A 49 19.60 13.47 -6.54
N VAL A 50 18.77 13.73 -5.51
CA VAL A 50 19.23 13.71 -4.11
C VAL A 50 19.73 12.31 -3.73
N ILE A 51 19.00 11.27 -4.07
CA ILE A 51 19.39 9.86 -3.82
C ILE A 51 20.71 9.55 -4.54
N ALA A 52 20.83 9.92 -5.82
CA ALA A 52 22.04 9.68 -6.61
C ALA A 52 23.27 10.41 -6.06
N GLN A 53 23.12 11.59 -5.46
CA GLN A 53 24.24 12.35 -4.90
C GLN A 53 24.57 11.94 -3.46
N THR A 54 23.60 11.53 -2.66
CA THR A 54 23.82 11.13 -1.25
C THR A 54 24.21 9.67 -1.08
N GLN A 55 23.92 8.82 -2.07
CA GLN A 55 24.28 7.39 -2.09
C GLN A 55 23.75 6.59 -0.87
N ARG A 56 22.58 6.97 -0.33
CA ARG A 56 21.99 6.31 0.85
C ARG A 56 20.82 5.42 0.47
N PRO A 57 20.67 4.23 1.07
CA PRO A 57 19.45 3.47 0.97
C PRO A 57 18.25 4.34 1.32
N THR A 58 17.20 4.28 0.55
CA THR A 58 16.09 5.23 0.67
C THR A 58 14.73 4.53 0.80
N LEU A 59 13.94 4.97 1.79
CA LEU A 59 12.53 4.60 1.93
C LEU A 59 11.65 5.77 1.49
N ILE A 60 10.78 5.54 0.53
CA ILE A 60 9.81 6.51 0.02
C ILE A 60 8.42 6.09 0.47
N LEU A 61 7.80 6.90 1.32
CA LEU A 61 6.46 6.65 1.84
C LEU A 61 5.41 7.44 1.07
N SER A 62 4.34 6.75 0.70
CA SER A 62 3.16 7.34 0.08
C SER A 62 1.89 6.95 0.84
N HIS A 63 0.88 7.80 0.83
CA HIS A 63 -0.36 7.59 1.58
C HIS A 63 -1.29 6.51 1.01
N ASN A 64 -1.09 6.09 -0.25
CA ASN A 64 -1.90 5.03 -0.87
C ASN A 64 -1.10 4.15 -1.84
N LYS A 65 -1.67 2.98 -2.19
CA LYS A 65 -1.04 2.00 -3.07
C LYS A 65 -0.86 2.49 -4.51
N THR A 66 -1.80 3.28 -5.02
CA THR A 66 -1.81 3.76 -6.41
C THR A 66 -0.66 4.75 -6.64
N LEU A 67 -0.52 5.72 -5.75
CA LEU A 67 0.59 6.68 -5.82
C LEU A 67 1.93 5.99 -5.59
N ALA A 68 2.00 5.04 -4.66
CA ALA A 68 3.20 4.23 -4.45
C ALA A 68 3.58 3.43 -5.71
N ALA A 69 2.61 2.87 -6.46
CA ALA A 69 2.87 2.17 -7.71
C ALA A 69 3.39 3.12 -8.80
N GLN A 70 2.83 4.31 -8.91
CA GLN A 70 3.31 5.34 -9.83
C GLN A 70 4.76 5.73 -9.52
N LEU A 71 5.06 6.07 -8.26
CA LEU A 71 6.42 6.41 -7.82
C LEU A 71 7.40 5.25 -8.06
N TYR A 72 7.00 4.02 -7.78
CA TYR A 72 7.81 2.84 -8.06
C TYR A 72 8.18 2.75 -9.55
N GLY A 73 7.22 2.97 -10.45
CA GLY A 73 7.46 2.99 -11.89
C GLY A 73 8.44 4.09 -12.30
N GLU A 74 8.27 5.32 -11.78
CA GLU A 74 9.15 6.45 -12.05
C GLU A 74 10.58 6.19 -11.54
N PHE A 75 10.76 5.74 -10.29
CA PHE A 75 12.07 5.43 -9.73
C PHE A 75 12.75 4.26 -10.43
N LYS A 76 12.00 3.26 -10.90
CA LYS A 76 12.56 2.15 -11.67
C LYS A 76 13.09 2.60 -13.03
N GLN A 77 12.48 3.62 -13.65
CA GLN A 77 13.00 4.24 -14.87
C GLN A 77 14.25 5.04 -14.61
N PHE A 78 14.32 5.79 -13.49
CA PHE A 78 15.49 6.56 -13.11
C PHE A 78 16.67 5.70 -12.63
N PHE A 79 16.41 4.53 -12.07
CA PHE A 79 17.43 3.63 -11.53
C PHE A 79 17.28 2.19 -12.07
N PRO A 80 17.44 1.97 -13.39
CA PRO A 80 17.20 0.66 -14.02
C PRO A 80 18.21 -0.41 -13.57
N GLU A 81 19.43 -0.01 -13.16
CA GLU A 81 20.52 -0.91 -12.73
C GLU A 81 20.50 -1.18 -11.21
N ASN A 82 19.71 -0.42 -10.43
CA ASN A 82 19.70 -0.50 -8.97
C ASN A 82 18.48 -1.26 -8.44
N ALA A 83 18.50 -1.57 -7.15
CA ALA A 83 17.44 -2.32 -6.48
C ALA A 83 16.26 -1.42 -6.09
N VAL A 84 15.39 -1.09 -7.03
CA VAL A 84 14.12 -0.43 -6.75
C VAL A 84 13.08 -1.48 -6.41
N ASN A 85 12.44 -1.35 -5.25
CA ASN A 85 11.51 -2.31 -4.69
C ASN A 85 10.18 -1.67 -4.32
N TYR A 86 9.10 -2.49 -4.30
CA TYR A 86 7.75 -2.06 -4.00
C TYR A 86 7.22 -2.81 -2.78
N PHE A 87 6.77 -2.06 -1.76
CA PHE A 87 6.31 -2.64 -0.51
C PHE A 87 4.98 -2.03 -0.05
N VAL A 88 3.89 -2.74 -0.31
CA VAL A 88 2.54 -2.29 0.09
C VAL A 88 1.80 -3.43 0.81
N SER A 89 0.60 -3.16 1.32
CA SER A 89 -0.26 -4.20 1.88
C SER A 89 -0.56 -5.26 0.82
N TYR A 90 -0.32 -6.52 1.14
CA TYR A 90 -0.52 -7.67 0.23
C TYR A 90 -1.98 -8.14 0.14
N TYR A 91 -2.91 -7.42 0.79
CA TYR A 91 -4.34 -7.71 0.69
C TYR A 91 -4.97 -6.94 -0.48
N ASP A 92 -5.66 -7.63 -1.39
CA ASP A 92 -6.56 -7.01 -2.36
C ASP A 92 -7.83 -6.53 -1.68
N TYR A 93 -8.30 -7.33 -0.74
CA TYR A 93 -9.41 -7.02 0.14
C TYR A 93 -9.02 -7.34 1.58
N TYR A 94 -9.40 -6.48 2.53
CA TYR A 94 -9.15 -6.69 3.95
C TYR A 94 -10.29 -6.14 4.79
N GLN A 95 -11.00 -7.04 5.47
CA GLN A 95 -11.95 -6.72 6.52
C GLN A 95 -11.33 -7.15 7.84
N PRO A 96 -10.95 -6.20 8.71
CA PRO A 96 -10.39 -6.56 10.01
C PRO A 96 -11.42 -7.20 10.91
N GLU A 97 -11.00 -8.18 11.70
CA GLU A 97 -11.79 -8.74 12.79
C GLU A 97 -12.18 -7.64 13.79
N ALA A 98 -13.44 -7.58 14.19
CA ALA A 98 -13.93 -6.60 15.15
C ALA A 98 -15.11 -7.14 15.97
N PHE A 99 -15.28 -6.60 17.16
CA PHE A 99 -16.48 -6.81 17.98
C PHE A 99 -17.11 -5.48 18.37
N ILE A 100 -18.40 -5.34 18.13
CA ILE A 100 -19.18 -4.15 18.45
C ILE A 100 -20.07 -4.47 19.66
N PRO A 101 -19.68 -4.03 20.88
CA PRO A 101 -20.39 -4.39 22.11
C PRO A 101 -21.85 -3.92 22.14
N THR A 102 -22.13 -2.73 21.60
CA THR A 102 -23.47 -2.13 21.61
C THR A 102 -24.51 -2.94 20.84
N THR A 103 -24.12 -3.61 19.77
CA THR A 103 -24.99 -4.47 18.94
C THR A 103 -24.73 -5.96 19.18
N ASN A 104 -23.76 -6.30 20.03
CA ASN A 104 -23.26 -7.67 20.24
C ASN A 104 -22.90 -8.36 18.89
N THR A 105 -22.33 -7.61 17.96
CA THR A 105 -22.01 -8.10 16.62
C THR A 105 -20.51 -8.41 16.52
N TYR A 106 -20.19 -9.65 16.17
CA TYR A 106 -18.85 -10.05 15.80
C TYR A 106 -18.69 -9.97 14.28
N ILE A 107 -17.63 -9.28 13.85
CA ILE A 107 -17.22 -9.17 12.44
C ILE A 107 -16.01 -10.05 12.27
N GLU A 108 -16.16 -11.08 11.47
CA GLU A 108 -15.08 -11.99 11.15
C GLU A 108 -14.03 -11.32 10.25
N LYS A 109 -12.77 -11.76 10.42
CA LYS A 109 -11.69 -11.35 9.53
C LYS A 109 -11.92 -11.95 8.15
N ASP A 110 -11.97 -11.09 7.13
CA ASP A 110 -12.04 -11.51 5.73
C ASP A 110 -10.91 -10.84 4.93
N LEU A 111 -10.19 -11.62 4.14
CA LEU A 111 -9.03 -11.13 3.40
C LEU A 111 -8.80 -11.93 2.11
N LYS A 112 -8.24 -11.24 1.13
CA LYS A 112 -7.74 -11.86 -0.09
C LYS A 112 -6.29 -11.43 -0.29
N ILE A 113 -5.40 -12.42 -0.28
CA ILE A 113 -3.95 -12.20 -0.47
C ILE A 113 -3.65 -12.10 -1.97
N ASN A 114 -2.68 -11.26 -2.31
CA ASN A 114 -2.13 -11.14 -3.65
C ASN A 114 -0.70 -11.68 -3.67
N ASP A 115 -0.50 -12.82 -4.31
CA ASP A 115 0.79 -13.54 -4.36
C ASP A 115 1.91 -12.72 -5.01
N GLU A 116 1.58 -11.90 -6.00
CA GLU A 116 2.59 -11.06 -6.66
C GLU A 116 3.06 -9.93 -5.71
N ILE A 117 2.15 -9.35 -4.92
CA ILE A 117 2.53 -8.36 -3.91
C ILE A 117 3.33 -9.03 -2.78
N GLU A 118 2.98 -10.24 -2.37
CA GLU A 118 3.75 -11.00 -1.37
C GLU A 118 5.18 -11.26 -1.87
N LYS A 119 5.34 -11.69 -3.13
CA LYS A 119 6.66 -11.80 -3.79
C LYS A 119 7.45 -10.49 -3.73
N LEU A 120 6.82 -9.36 -4.06
CA LEU A 120 7.48 -8.05 -4.04
C LEU A 120 7.91 -7.63 -2.63
N ARG A 121 7.13 -7.98 -1.60
CA ARG A 121 7.50 -7.76 -0.19
C ARG A 121 8.70 -8.60 0.21
N LEU A 122 8.72 -9.90 -0.12
CA LEU A 122 9.87 -10.78 0.12
C LEU A 122 11.11 -10.33 -0.65
N ARG A 123 10.94 -9.86 -1.89
CA ARG A 123 12.03 -9.27 -2.69
C ARG A 123 12.62 -8.04 -2.01
N THR A 124 11.77 -7.19 -1.43
CA THR A 124 12.21 -5.99 -0.69
C THR A 124 13.06 -6.36 0.52
N THR A 125 12.57 -7.25 1.38
CA THR A 125 13.32 -7.69 2.58
C THR A 125 14.59 -8.41 2.22
N SER A 126 14.58 -9.26 1.19
CA SER A 126 15.77 -9.93 0.68
C SER A 126 16.81 -8.94 0.15
N ALA A 127 16.40 -7.89 -0.57
CA ALA A 127 17.30 -6.86 -1.05
C ALA A 127 17.95 -6.09 0.11
N LEU A 128 17.17 -5.68 1.12
CA LEU A 128 17.69 -4.98 2.30
C LEU A 128 18.67 -5.86 3.11
N MET A 129 18.36 -7.16 3.26
CA MET A 129 19.20 -8.11 4.02
C MET A 129 20.38 -8.68 3.22
N SER A 130 20.47 -8.39 1.92
CA SER A 130 21.60 -8.84 1.06
C SER A 130 22.91 -8.11 1.32
N GLY A 131 22.88 -7.00 2.06
CA GLY A 131 24.04 -6.11 2.28
C GLY A 131 24.23 -5.08 1.17
N ARG A 132 23.32 -4.99 0.18
CA ARG A 132 23.32 -3.93 -0.84
C ARG A 132 22.98 -2.58 -0.19
N ARG A 133 23.63 -1.53 -0.68
CA ARG A 133 23.33 -0.17 -0.25
C ARG A 133 22.54 0.63 -1.29
N ASP A 134 22.49 0.17 -2.52
CA ASP A 134 21.78 0.78 -3.64
C ASP A 134 20.30 0.32 -3.70
N VAL A 135 19.60 0.44 -2.57
CA VAL A 135 18.22 -0.02 -2.39
C VAL A 135 17.28 1.17 -2.21
N ILE A 136 16.31 1.29 -3.10
CA ILE A 136 15.16 2.19 -2.96
C ILE A 136 13.92 1.33 -2.70
N VAL A 137 13.18 1.65 -1.66
CA VAL A 137 11.89 1.02 -1.37
C VAL A 137 10.80 2.07 -1.45
N VAL A 138 9.84 1.87 -2.36
CA VAL A 138 8.62 2.67 -2.42
C VAL A 138 7.52 1.91 -1.69
N SER A 139 6.97 2.52 -0.65
CA SER A 139 6.02 1.87 0.25
C SER A 139 4.77 2.70 0.50
N SER A 140 3.67 2.00 0.77
CA SER A 140 2.52 2.62 1.45
C SER A 140 2.73 2.60 2.96
N ILE A 141 1.82 3.22 3.72
CA ILE A 141 1.87 3.25 5.20
C ILE A 141 1.85 1.85 5.83
N SER A 142 1.56 0.80 5.06
CA SER A 142 1.61 -0.59 5.55
C SER A 142 3.00 -1.01 6.07
N CYS A 143 4.05 -0.26 5.76
CA CYS A 143 5.41 -0.50 6.27
C CYS A 143 5.56 -0.36 7.79
N ILE A 144 4.65 0.35 8.46
CA ILE A 144 4.67 0.54 9.92
C ILE A 144 3.97 -0.59 10.69
N TYR A 145 3.34 -1.55 9.98
CA TYR A 145 2.73 -2.72 10.60
C TYR A 145 3.76 -3.81 10.90
N GLY A 146 3.38 -4.66 11.88
CA GLY A 146 4.22 -5.76 12.32
C GLY A 146 4.71 -6.69 11.20
N MET A 147 5.99 -7.00 11.24
CA MET A 147 6.70 -7.96 10.39
C MET A 147 7.50 -8.91 11.26
N GLY A 148 8.09 -9.95 10.65
CA GLY A 148 9.03 -10.82 11.34
C GLY A 148 10.27 -10.08 11.85
N ASN A 149 10.98 -10.71 12.79
CA ASN A 149 12.23 -10.17 13.33
C ASN A 149 13.32 -10.16 12.23
N PRO A 150 13.93 -9.01 11.91
CA PRO A 150 14.98 -8.92 10.89
C PRO A 150 16.22 -9.75 11.21
N ASP A 151 16.58 -9.92 12.49
CA ASP A 151 17.72 -10.75 12.89
C ASP A 151 17.43 -12.23 12.60
N ASP A 152 16.26 -12.73 12.97
CA ASP A 152 15.85 -14.10 12.66
C ASP A 152 15.81 -14.36 11.15
N PHE A 153 15.34 -13.39 10.36
CA PHE A 153 15.33 -13.46 8.91
C PHE A 153 16.75 -13.51 8.34
N LYS A 154 17.66 -12.67 8.84
CA LYS A 154 19.06 -12.60 8.43
C LYS A 154 19.83 -13.89 8.78
N ASP A 155 19.64 -14.42 9.99
CA ASP A 155 20.29 -15.66 10.46
C ASP A 155 19.78 -16.90 9.72
N SER A 156 18.56 -16.80 9.18
CA SER A 156 17.96 -17.87 8.37
C SER A 156 18.41 -17.87 6.91
N VAL A 157 19.22 -16.90 6.46
CA VAL A 157 19.72 -16.87 5.08
C VAL A 157 20.67 -18.03 4.82
N PHE A 158 20.38 -18.80 3.78
CA PHE A 158 21.17 -19.96 3.38
C PHE A 158 22.10 -19.63 2.21
N ARG A 159 23.43 -19.66 2.47
CA ARG A 159 24.47 -19.37 1.49
C ARG A 159 25.27 -20.61 1.18
N PHE A 160 25.54 -20.86 -0.10
CA PHE A 160 26.37 -21.98 -0.56
C PHE A 160 27.04 -21.64 -1.91
N ALA A 161 28.10 -22.37 -2.24
CA ALA A 161 28.88 -22.18 -3.45
C ALA A 161 29.26 -23.53 -4.07
N VAL A 162 29.73 -23.51 -5.31
CA VAL A 162 30.33 -24.68 -5.97
C VAL A 162 31.50 -25.18 -5.09
N GLY A 163 31.56 -26.49 -4.85
CA GLY A 163 32.56 -27.11 -3.97
C GLY A 163 32.19 -27.10 -2.48
N THR A 164 31.02 -26.55 -2.09
CA THR A 164 30.53 -26.63 -0.71
C THR A 164 30.20 -28.08 -0.39
N ARG A 165 30.80 -28.62 0.68
CA ARG A 165 30.54 -29.96 1.16
C ARG A 165 29.40 -29.97 2.15
N ILE A 166 28.28 -30.53 1.73
CA ILE A 166 27.05 -30.68 2.52
C ILE A 166 26.25 -31.86 2.00
N SER A 167 25.85 -32.80 2.89
CA SER A 167 25.01 -33.88 2.43
C SER A 167 23.67 -33.35 1.89
N ARG A 168 23.17 -34.00 0.82
CA ARG A 168 21.89 -33.62 0.22
C ARG A 168 20.76 -33.58 1.27
N ASN A 169 20.72 -34.53 2.21
CA ASN A 169 19.70 -34.54 3.26
C ASN A 169 19.80 -33.32 4.20
N ALA A 170 21.01 -32.94 4.61
CA ALA A 170 21.23 -31.74 5.42
C ALA A 170 20.82 -30.47 4.65
N PHE A 171 21.13 -30.44 3.36
CA PHE A 171 20.71 -29.34 2.48
C PHE A 171 19.17 -29.23 2.40
N LEU A 172 18.47 -30.36 2.22
CA LEU A 172 17.00 -30.38 2.18
C LEU A 172 16.39 -30.01 3.53
N HIS A 173 16.97 -30.44 4.65
CA HIS A 173 16.53 -30.03 5.98
C HIS A 173 16.67 -28.51 6.16
N ARG A 174 17.78 -27.92 5.71
CA ARG A 174 17.97 -26.47 5.77
C ARG A 174 16.92 -25.70 4.96
N LEU A 175 16.50 -26.21 3.78
CA LEU A 175 15.42 -25.61 3.01
C LEU A 175 14.07 -25.62 3.76
N VAL A 176 13.76 -26.72 4.44
CA VAL A 176 12.53 -26.81 5.25
C VAL A 176 12.59 -25.86 6.45
N GLU A 177 13.74 -25.71 7.11
CA GLU A 177 13.93 -24.77 8.21
C GLU A 177 13.67 -23.31 7.80
N ILE A 178 14.00 -22.96 6.55
CA ILE A 178 13.72 -21.63 5.98
C ILE A 178 12.38 -21.56 5.22
N LEU A 179 11.46 -22.49 5.58
CA LEU A 179 10.06 -22.52 5.17
C LEU A 179 9.80 -22.85 3.69
N TYR A 180 10.73 -23.53 2.99
CA TYR A 180 10.44 -24.08 1.67
C TYR A 180 9.73 -25.44 1.78
N ALA A 181 8.65 -25.59 1.02
CA ALA A 181 7.91 -26.84 0.98
C ALA A 181 8.45 -27.77 -0.12
N ARG A 182 8.55 -29.09 0.17
CA ARG A 182 8.89 -30.08 -0.84
C ARG A 182 7.69 -30.38 -1.73
N THR A 183 7.89 -30.38 -3.04
CA THR A 183 6.84 -30.73 -4.00
C THR A 183 7.28 -31.85 -4.94
N THR A 184 6.31 -32.62 -5.41
CA THR A 184 6.50 -33.64 -6.48
C THR A 184 5.64 -33.33 -7.71
N ALA A 185 4.67 -32.46 -7.60
CA ALA A 185 3.72 -32.09 -8.66
C ALA A 185 3.93 -30.64 -9.11
N ASP A 186 3.36 -29.69 -8.40
CA ASP A 186 3.38 -28.28 -8.78
C ASP A 186 4.66 -27.59 -8.28
N PHE A 187 5.50 -27.15 -9.20
CA PHE A 187 6.70 -26.39 -8.89
C PHE A 187 6.37 -24.89 -8.83
N LYS A 188 5.99 -24.43 -7.64
CA LYS A 188 5.59 -23.05 -7.35
C LYS A 188 6.69 -22.29 -6.60
N ARG A 189 6.57 -20.96 -6.51
CA ARG A 189 7.42 -20.15 -5.62
C ARG A 189 7.33 -20.64 -4.17
N GLY A 190 8.45 -20.62 -3.45
CA GLY A 190 8.53 -21.13 -2.08
C GLY A 190 8.59 -22.67 -1.99
N THR A 191 8.80 -23.39 -3.09
CA THR A 191 8.93 -24.84 -3.10
C THR A 191 10.28 -25.31 -3.64
N PHE A 192 10.64 -26.54 -3.31
CA PHE A 192 11.76 -27.25 -3.91
C PHE A 192 11.36 -28.66 -4.34
N ARG A 193 12.05 -29.19 -5.34
CA ARG A 193 11.87 -30.57 -5.80
C ARG A 193 13.23 -31.28 -5.95
N VAL A 194 13.22 -32.59 -5.84
CA VAL A 194 14.42 -33.42 -5.91
C VAL A 194 14.26 -34.46 -7.01
N LYS A 195 15.23 -34.54 -7.92
CA LYS A 195 15.30 -35.51 -9.01
C LYS A 195 16.71 -36.10 -9.04
N GLY A 196 16.88 -37.32 -8.47
CA GLY A 196 18.22 -37.94 -8.33
C GLY A 196 19.14 -37.06 -7.49
N ASP A 197 20.27 -36.66 -8.05
CA ASP A 197 21.26 -35.79 -7.41
C ASP A 197 21.06 -34.31 -7.70
N VAL A 198 19.92 -33.93 -8.29
CA VAL A 198 19.57 -32.56 -8.60
C VAL A 198 18.48 -32.07 -7.66
N VAL A 199 18.69 -30.88 -7.08
CA VAL A 199 17.70 -30.14 -6.28
C VAL A 199 17.36 -28.86 -7.01
N ASP A 200 16.10 -28.70 -7.40
CA ASP A 200 15.57 -27.45 -7.96
C ASP A 200 14.84 -26.69 -6.86
N ILE A 201 15.13 -25.39 -6.70
CA ILE A 201 14.49 -24.50 -5.73
C ILE A 201 13.83 -23.35 -6.50
N PHE A 202 12.56 -23.06 -6.24
CA PHE A 202 11.92 -21.85 -6.76
C PHE A 202 11.80 -20.81 -5.64
N PRO A 203 12.72 -19.82 -5.57
CA PRO A 203 12.69 -18.81 -4.53
C PRO A 203 11.36 -18.04 -4.51
N ALA A 204 10.84 -17.75 -3.32
CA ALA A 204 9.55 -17.07 -3.16
C ALA A 204 9.55 -15.62 -3.67
N TYR A 205 10.74 -15.01 -3.85
CA TYR A 205 10.97 -13.61 -4.21
C TYR A 205 11.51 -13.41 -5.64
N LEU A 206 11.67 -14.49 -6.45
CA LEU A 206 12.21 -14.45 -7.81
C LEU A 206 11.24 -14.99 -8.85
N ASP A 207 11.51 -14.68 -10.12
CA ASP A 207 10.76 -15.18 -11.27
C ASP A 207 11.50 -16.33 -12.00
N TYR A 208 12.69 -16.69 -11.55
CA TYR A 208 13.49 -17.82 -12.03
C TYR A 208 13.85 -18.74 -10.87
N ALA A 209 14.17 -19.99 -11.19
CA ALA A 209 14.49 -21.01 -10.23
C ALA A 209 15.99 -21.33 -10.20
N TYR A 210 16.46 -21.90 -9.11
CA TYR A 210 17.82 -22.37 -8.88
C TYR A 210 17.89 -23.87 -9.10
N ARG A 211 18.96 -24.34 -9.73
CA ARG A 211 19.31 -25.75 -9.89
C ARG A 211 20.64 -26.03 -9.27
N ILE A 212 20.68 -27.00 -8.39
CA ILE A 212 21.84 -27.44 -7.63
C ILE A 212 22.09 -28.89 -7.98
N SER A 213 23.24 -29.20 -8.57
CA SER A 213 23.68 -30.55 -8.89
C SER A 213 24.70 -31.03 -7.85
N PHE A 214 24.46 -32.20 -7.28
CA PHE A 214 25.34 -32.83 -6.29
C PHE A 214 26.16 -33.95 -6.93
N PHE A 215 27.41 -34.09 -6.49
CA PHE A 215 28.22 -35.29 -6.68
C PHE A 215 28.60 -35.83 -5.30
N GLY A 216 27.89 -36.84 -4.85
CA GLY A 216 27.98 -37.29 -3.46
C GLY A 216 27.49 -36.22 -2.47
N ASP A 217 28.39 -35.77 -1.59
CA ASP A 217 28.14 -34.71 -0.61
C ASP A 217 28.69 -33.33 -1.07
N ASP A 218 29.20 -33.21 -2.29
CA ASP A 218 29.76 -31.97 -2.78
C ASP A 218 28.79 -31.33 -3.80
N ILE A 219 28.64 -30.00 -3.75
CA ILE A 219 27.91 -29.23 -4.76
C ILE A 219 28.82 -29.05 -5.98
N GLU A 220 28.46 -29.74 -7.10
CA GLU A 220 29.25 -29.72 -8.34
C GLU A 220 28.92 -28.55 -9.25
N GLU A 221 27.62 -28.24 -9.41
CA GLU A 221 27.19 -27.19 -10.31
C GLU A 221 25.99 -26.41 -9.73
N LEU A 222 26.01 -25.10 -9.95
CA LEU A 222 24.92 -24.18 -9.64
C LEU A 222 24.48 -23.44 -10.90
N SER A 223 23.18 -23.42 -11.18
CA SER A 223 22.62 -22.68 -12.31
C SER A 223 21.25 -22.12 -12.02
N THR A 224 20.88 -21.06 -12.73
CA THR A 224 19.52 -20.50 -12.75
C THR A 224 18.80 -21.02 -13.98
N PHE A 225 17.48 -21.21 -13.91
CA PHE A 225 16.68 -21.67 -15.03
C PHE A 225 15.26 -21.07 -14.98
N ASP A 226 14.62 -21.00 -16.12
CA ASP A 226 13.22 -20.62 -16.26
C ASP A 226 12.32 -21.80 -15.82
N PRO A 227 11.50 -21.63 -14.76
CA PRO A 227 10.67 -22.72 -14.24
C PRO A 227 9.58 -23.21 -15.20
N SER A 228 9.16 -22.37 -16.17
CA SER A 228 8.14 -22.71 -17.17
C SER A 228 8.68 -23.52 -18.33
N THR A 229 9.88 -23.21 -18.82
CA THR A 229 10.51 -23.86 -19.96
C THR A 229 11.58 -24.89 -19.57
N GLY A 230 12.10 -24.79 -18.34
CA GLY A 230 13.24 -25.60 -17.88
C GLY A 230 14.60 -25.19 -18.47
N LYS A 231 14.64 -24.12 -19.28
CA LYS A 231 15.86 -23.64 -19.93
C LYS A 231 16.80 -23.00 -18.92
N THR A 232 18.06 -23.43 -18.92
CA THR A 232 19.12 -22.80 -18.12
C THR A 232 19.35 -21.37 -18.61
N LEU A 233 19.39 -20.43 -17.67
CA LEU A 233 19.63 -19.01 -17.94
C LEU A 233 21.11 -18.68 -17.76
N GLU A 234 21.68 -19.02 -16.58
CA GLU A 234 23.05 -18.67 -16.24
C GLU A 234 23.66 -19.73 -15.27
N LYS A 235 24.99 -19.93 -15.39
CA LYS A 235 25.77 -20.71 -14.42
C LYS A 235 26.30 -19.80 -13.34
N MET A 236 26.18 -20.23 -12.08
CA MET A 236 26.56 -19.45 -10.90
C MET A 236 27.70 -20.13 -10.16
N THR A 237 28.53 -19.33 -9.48
CA THR A 237 29.57 -19.86 -8.59
C THR A 237 29.12 -19.93 -7.13
N HIS A 238 28.16 -19.10 -6.76
CA HIS A 238 27.57 -19.05 -5.41
C HIS A 238 26.09 -18.67 -5.52
N MET A 239 25.31 -19.10 -4.55
CA MET A 239 23.88 -18.77 -4.44
C MET A 239 23.53 -18.40 -3.00
N VAL A 240 22.47 -17.58 -2.90
CA VAL A 240 21.87 -17.16 -1.63
C VAL A 240 20.37 -17.44 -1.69
N VAL A 241 19.87 -18.17 -0.71
CA VAL A 241 18.44 -18.45 -0.57
C VAL A 241 17.94 -17.79 0.69
N PHE A 242 17.03 -16.85 0.52
CA PHE A 242 16.33 -16.20 1.63
C PHE A 242 15.10 -17.00 2.03
N PRO A 243 14.59 -16.88 3.27
CA PRO A 243 13.39 -17.58 3.71
C PRO A 243 12.19 -17.37 2.77
N ALA A 244 11.35 -18.40 2.68
CA ALA A 244 10.14 -18.34 1.84
C ALA A 244 9.00 -17.51 2.45
N ASN A 245 9.13 -17.09 3.72
CA ASN A 245 8.15 -16.26 4.41
C ASN A 245 8.85 -15.19 5.26
N LEU A 246 8.16 -14.06 5.49
CA LEU A 246 8.66 -12.97 6.33
C LEU A 246 8.71 -13.32 7.83
N TYR A 247 7.87 -14.25 8.27
CA TYR A 247 7.78 -14.69 9.66
C TYR A 247 8.53 -16.01 9.83
N VAL A 248 9.81 -15.91 10.10
CA VAL A 248 10.67 -17.06 10.43
C VAL A 248 10.96 -17.02 11.91
N ALA A 249 10.74 -18.11 12.62
CA ALA A 249 11.11 -18.26 14.01
C ALA A 249 12.00 -19.50 14.19
N PRO A 250 13.09 -19.41 14.98
CA PRO A 250 13.89 -20.58 15.34
C PRO A 250 13.03 -21.65 16.00
N ARG A 251 13.31 -22.93 15.71
CA ARG A 251 12.51 -24.07 16.19
C ARG A 251 12.35 -24.11 17.71
N GLU A 252 13.39 -23.75 18.44
CA GLU A 252 13.36 -23.68 19.91
C GLU A 252 12.38 -22.61 20.39
N ARG A 253 12.41 -21.44 19.78
CA ARG A 253 11.49 -20.34 20.11
C ARG A 253 10.05 -20.69 19.76
N PHE A 254 9.82 -21.42 18.68
CA PHE A 254 8.48 -21.89 18.31
C PHE A 254 7.84 -22.73 19.43
N GLN A 255 8.58 -23.69 20.00
CA GLN A 255 8.08 -24.50 21.11
C GLN A 255 7.84 -23.67 22.39
N GLN A 256 8.76 -22.77 22.71
CA GLN A 256 8.60 -21.84 23.85
C GLN A 256 7.38 -20.94 23.68
N SER A 257 7.09 -20.51 22.45
CA SER A 257 5.93 -19.68 22.12
C SER A 257 4.61 -20.39 22.42
N ILE A 258 4.51 -21.67 22.08
CA ILE A 258 3.32 -22.48 22.39
C ILE A 258 3.07 -22.54 23.90
N TRP A 259 4.11 -22.74 24.68
CA TRP A 259 4.03 -22.72 26.14
C TRP A 259 3.58 -21.39 26.69
N ALA A 260 4.17 -20.30 26.22
CA ALA A 260 3.85 -18.93 26.66
C ALA A 260 2.41 -18.54 26.28
N ILE A 261 1.91 -18.97 25.13
CA ILE A 261 0.50 -18.78 24.72
C ILE A 261 -0.44 -19.52 25.69
N GLN A 262 -0.12 -20.76 26.08
CA GLN A 262 -0.93 -21.54 27.03
C GLN A 262 -0.95 -20.90 28.42
N GLU A 263 0.19 -20.38 28.89
CA GLU A 263 0.30 -19.69 30.18
C GLU A 263 -0.55 -18.40 30.20
N GLU A 264 -0.48 -17.60 29.12
CA GLU A 264 -1.30 -16.39 29.02
C GLU A 264 -2.80 -16.73 28.91
N LEU A 265 -3.16 -17.81 28.20
CA LEU A 265 -4.54 -18.30 28.15
C LEU A 265 -5.06 -18.66 29.54
N GLU A 266 -4.33 -19.47 30.28
CA GLU A 266 -4.79 -19.88 31.63
C GLU A 266 -4.90 -18.70 32.57
N THR A 267 -3.94 -17.77 32.54
CA THR A 267 -3.97 -16.56 33.32
C THR A 267 -5.22 -15.71 33.02
N ARG A 268 -5.50 -15.49 31.73
CA ARG A 268 -6.65 -14.67 31.31
C ARG A 268 -7.99 -15.36 31.56
N LYS A 269 -8.06 -16.67 31.36
CA LYS A 269 -9.23 -17.48 31.68
C LYS A 269 -9.59 -17.40 33.16
N GLN A 270 -8.61 -17.57 34.06
CA GLN A 270 -8.82 -17.45 35.49
C GLN A 270 -9.25 -16.04 35.89
N GLN A 271 -8.78 -15.01 35.24
CA GLN A 271 -9.27 -13.64 35.44
C GLN A 271 -10.75 -13.53 35.07
N PHE A 272 -11.18 -13.98 33.90
CA PHE A 272 -12.58 -13.98 33.51
C PHE A 272 -13.48 -14.78 34.48
N ILE A 273 -13.01 -15.94 34.97
CA ILE A 273 -13.74 -16.74 35.95
C ILE A 273 -13.94 -15.98 37.28
N ARG A 274 -12.88 -15.31 37.77
CA ARG A 274 -12.95 -14.48 38.99
C ARG A 274 -13.94 -13.32 38.81
N ASP A 275 -13.98 -12.73 37.62
CA ASP A 275 -14.88 -11.64 37.22
C ASP A 275 -16.30 -12.13 36.88
N GLN A 276 -16.60 -13.44 37.07
CA GLN A 276 -17.87 -14.12 36.75
C GLN A 276 -18.27 -14.02 35.26
N ARG A 277 -17.28 -13.89 34.36
CA ARG A 277 -17.44 -13.78 32.91
C ARG A 277 -17.17 -15.15 32.25
N PHE A 278 -18.01 -16.13 32.57
CA PHE A 278 -17.83 -17.52 32.16
C PHE A 278 -17.92 -17.73 30.64
N LEU A 279 -18.75 -16.94 29.95
CA LEU A 279 -18.90 -17.02 28.49
C LEU A 279 -17.63 -16.62 27.77
N GLU A 280 -17.02 -15.51 28.19
CA GLU A 280 -15.76 -15.01 27.65
C GLU A 280 -14.61 -15.97 27.94
N ALA A 281 -14.57 -16.53 29.16
CA ALA A 281 -13.58 -17.54 29.52
C ALA A 281 -13.64 -18.77 28.60
N LYS A 282 -14.85 -19.30 28.37
CA LYS A 282 -15.07 -20.46 27.51
C LYS A 282 -14.73 -20.16 26.05
N ARG A 283 -15.18 -19.03 25.55
CA ARG A 283 -14.90 -18.59 24.16
C ARG A 283 -13.42 -18.47 23.90
N LEU A 284 -12.69 -17.82 24.82
CA LEU A 284 -11.25 -17.65 24.70
C LEU A 284 -10.51 -18.99 24.72
N GLU A 285 -10.90 -19.89 25.65
CA GLU A 285 -10.30 -21.22 25.77
C GLU A 285 -10.47 -22.07 24.50
N GLU A 286 -11.69 -22.11 23.96
CA GLU A 286 -11.99 -22.88 22.74
C GLU A 286 -11.22 -22.33 21.56
N ARG A 287 -11.20 -21.00 21.39
CA ARG A 287 -10.48 -20.35 20.30
C ARG A 287 -8.99 -20.61 20.35
N VAL A 288 -8.35 -20.37 21.48
CA VAL A 288 -6.90 -20.47 21.59
C VAL A 288 -6.43 -21.93 21.50
N ASN A 289 -7.19 -22.89 22.09
CA ASN A 289 -6.86 -24.30 21.95
C ASN A 289 -6.94 -24.77 20.49
N TYR A 290 -7.97 -24.33 19.75
CA TYR A 290 -8.07 -24.62 18.33
C TYR A 290 -6.90 -24.00 17.54
N ASP A 291 -6.56 -22.74 17.79
CA ASP A 291 -5.42 -22.07 17.15
C ASP A 291 -4.11 -22.81 17.45
N LEU A 292 -3.89 -23.26 18.70
CA LEU A 292 -2.72 -24.02 19.11
C LEU A 292 -2.63 -25.40 18.45
N GLU A 293 -3.75 -26.09 18.29
CA GLU A 293 -3.81 -27.36 17.57
C GLU A 293 -3.37 -27.17 16.11
N MET A 294 -3.91 -26.15 15.46
CA MET A 294 -3.55 -25.82 14.08
C MET A 294 -2.08 -25.43 13.94
N ILE A 295 -1.55 -24.62 14.87
CA ILE A 295 -0.14 -24.23 14.87
C ILE A 295 0.77 -25.46 15.03
N ARG A 296 0.39 -26.44 15.87
CA ARG A 296 1.17 -27.68 16.07
C ARG A 296 1.17 -28.58 14.85
N GLU A 297 0.00 -28.77 14.24
CA GLU A 297 -0.17 -29.72 13.13
C GLU A 297 0.27 -29.13 11.78
N LEU A 298 -0.07 -27.84 11.52
CA LEU A 298 0.15 -27.20 10.23
C LEU A 298 1.24 -26.12 10.25
N GLY A 299 1.71 -25.71 11.44
CA GLY A 299 2.63 -24.59 11.59
C GLY A 299 1.96 -23.21 11.44
N TYR A 300 0.64 -23.16 11.28
CA TYR A 300 -0.13 -21.94 10.98
C TYR A 300 -1.55 -22.02 11.56
N CYS A 301 -2.14 -20.86 11.87
CA CYS A 301 -3.58 -20.71 12.14
C CYS A 301 -4.11 -19.40 11.57
N SER A 302 -5.42 -19.31 11.38
CA SER A 302 -6.06 -18.03 10.99
C SER A 302 -5.89 -16.99 12.10
N GLY A 303 -5.25 -15.86 11.78
CA GLY A 303 -4.94 -14.82 12.76
C GLY A 303 -3.68 -15.09 13.58
N ILE A 304 -2.74 -15.88 13.08
CA ILE A 304 -1.45 -16.18 13.74
C ILE A 304 -0.68 -14.91 14.12
N GLU A 305 -0.91 -13.80 13.41
CA GLU A 305 -0.31 -12.51 13.73
C GLU A 305 -0.70 -11.99 15.14
N ASN A 306 -1.83 -12.43 15.71
CA ASN A 306 -2.21 -12.08 17.07
C ASN A 306 -1.31 -12.71 18.14
N TYR A 307 -0.51 -13.70 17.74
CA TYR A 307 0.49 -14.38 18.57
C TYR A 307 1.93 -13.95 18.25
N SER A 308 2.13 -12.98 17.34
CA SER A 308 3.45 -12.57 16.83
C SER A 308 4.45 -12.22 17.94
N ARG A 309 4.00 -11.59 19.06
CA ARG A 309 4.85 -11.26 20.20
C ARG A 309 5.63 -12.48 20.73
N PHE A 310 4.99 -13.63 20.80
CA PHE A 310 5.62 -14.84 21.31
C PHE A 310 6.65 -15.39 20.31
N PHE A 311 6.31 -15.43 19.03
CA PHE A 311 7.20 -15.91 17.97
C PHE A 311 8.41 -15.00 17.75
N ASP A 312 8.25 -13.68 17.94
CA ASP A 312 9.33 -12.71 17.86
C ASP A 312 10.17 -12.64 19.15
N GLY A 313 9.74 -13.25 20.25
CA GLY A 313 10.39 -13.19 21.56
C GLY A 313 10.31 -11.82 22.24
N ARG A 314 9.34 -10.98 21.86
CA ARG A 314 9.16 -9.63 22.42
C ARG A 314 8.48 -9.67 23.78
N GLN A 315 8.85 -8.71 24.65
CA GLN A 315 8.15 -8.48 25.91
C GLN A 315 6.76 -7.84 25.68
N PRO A 316 5.79 -8.07 26.59
CA PRO A 316 4.49 -7.40 26.53
C PRO A 316 4.62 -5.88 26.42
N GLY A 317 3.87 -5.27 25.51
CA GLY A 317 3.90 -3.83 25.23
C GLY A 317 5.05 -3.34 24.38
N ALA A 318 6.04 -4.18 24.08
CA ALA A 318 7.12 -3.82 23.16
C ALA A 318 6.59 -3.53 21.76
N ARG A 319 7.21 -2.56 21.06
CA ARG A 319 6.84 -2.29 19.68
C ARG A 319 7.09 -3.49 18.77
N PRO A 320 6.27 -3.71 17.73
CA PRO A 320 6.57 -4.73 16.74
C PRO A 320 7.77 -4.35 15.88
N PHE A 321 8.44 -5.34 15.31
CA PHE A 321 9.32 -5.11 14.19
C PHE A 321 8.52 -4.72 12.95
N CYS A 322 9.06 -3.86 12.13
CA CYS A 322 8.42 -3.38 10.90
C CYS A 322 9.45 -3.23 9.78
N LEU A 323 9.04 -2.76 8.60
CA LEU A 323 9.96 -2.59 7.47
C LEU A 323 11.15 -1.68 7.81
N LEU A 324 10.96 -0.66 8.65
CA LEU A 324 12.00 0.28 9.03
C LEU A 324 13.18 -0.40 9.75
N ASP A 325 12.92 -1.49 10.47
CA ASP A 325 13.96 -2.27 11.17
C ASP A 325 14.86 -3.09 10.22
N TYR A 326 14.48 -3.23 8.96
CA TYR A 326 15.29 -3.91 7.95
C TYR A 326 16.29 -2.98 7.24
N PHE A 327 16.12 -1.66 7.42
CA PHE A 327 17.05 -0.68 6.86
C PHE A 327 18.30 -0.52 7.71
N PRO A 328 19.44 -0.11 7.12
CA PRO A 328 20.60 0.34 7.90
C PRO A 328 20.31 1.68 8.59
N ASP A 329 21.04 1.99 9.66
CA ASP A 329 20.80 3.16 10.51
C ASP A 329 20.88 4.52 9.78
N ASP A 330 21.57 4.58 8.66
CA ASP A 330 21.84 5.80 7.90
C ASP A 330 20.96 5.95 6.64
N TYR A 331 19.83 5.25 6.57
CA TYR A 331 18.93 5.38 5.43
C TYR A 331 18.24 6.75 5.38
N LEU A 332 17.83 7.16 4.20
CA LEU A 332 17.05 8.38 3.98
C LEU A 332 15.56 8.05 3.90
N MET A 333 14.74 8.75 4.67
CA MET A 333 13.29 8.67 4.57
C MET A 333 12.75 9.84 3.76
N VAL A 334 11.94 9.57 2.76
CA VAL A 334 11.19 10.55 1.98
C VAL A 334 9.71 10.31 2.18
N ILE A 335 8.97 11.30 2.66
CA ILE A 335 7.52 11.20 2.87
C ILE A 335 6.82 12.04 1.80
N ASP A 336 6.29 11.35 0.79
CA ASP A 336 5.56 12.00 -0.29
C ASP A 336 4.13 12.35 0.14
N GLU A 337 3.62 13.48 -0.37
CA GLU A 337 2.36 14.09 0.04
C GLU A 337 2.23 14.10 1.57
N SER A 338 3.27 14.60 2.24
CA SER A 338 3.46 14.51 3.70
C SER A 338 2.29 15.07 4.50
N HIS A 339 1.64 16.14 4.01
CA HIS A 339 0.45 16.75 4.61
C HIS A 339 -0.75 15.78 4.74
N VAL A 340 -0.76 14.66 3.99
CA VAL A 340 -1.74 13.57 4.10
C VAL A 340 -1.12 12.36 4.79
N THR A 341 0.11 12.00 4.41
CA THR A 341 0.79 10.79 4.89
C THR A 341 1.06 10.83 6.40
N VAL A 342 1.53 11.96 6.92
CA VAL A 342 1.85 12.12 8.35
C VAL A 342 0.60 12.01 9.25
N PRO A 343 -0.50 12.74 8.98
CA PRO A 343 -1.74 12.55 9.76
C PRO A 343 -2.28 11.13 9.71
N GLN A 344 -2.14 10.43 8.58
CA GLN A 344 -2.59 9.07 8.44
C GLN A 344 -1.74 8.10 9.30
N ILE A 345 -0.42 8.26 9.34
CA ILE A 345 0.46 7.49 10.23
C ILE A 345 0.04 7.69 11.71
N ARG A 346 -0.26 8.92 12.11
CA ARG A 346 -0.74 9.22 13.48
C ARG A 346 -2.04 8.51 13.83
N ALA A 347 -2.98 8.44 12.90
CA ALA A 347 -4.32 7.88 13.13
C ALA A 347 -4.33 6.34 13.22
N MET A 348 -3.37 5.66 12.56
CA MET A 348 -3.38 4.19 12.42
C MET A 348 -3.37 3.44 13.75
N TYR A 349 -2.51 3.85 14.67
CA TYR A 349 -2.38 3.19 15.98
C TYR A 349 -3.65 3.23 16.81
N GLY A 350 -4.30 4.41 16.88
CA GLY A 350 -5.51 4.60 17.69
C GLY A 350 -6.68 3.74 17.23
N GLY A 351 -6.89 3.69 15.92
CA GLY A 351 -7.96 2.89 15.31
C GLY A 351 -7.78 1.39 15.52
N ASP A 352 -6.56 0.87 15.31
CA ASP A 352 -6.25 -0.55 15.52
C ASP A 352 -6.40 -0.95 17.01
N ARG A 353 -5.87 -0.14 17.93
CA ARG A 353 -5.94 -0.38 19.37
C ARG A 353 -7.37 -0.43 19.87
N SER A 354 -8.21 0.53 19.50
CA SER A 354 -9.61 0.58 19.94
C SER A 354 -10.38 -0.67 19.56
N ARG A 355 -10.20 -1.13 18.32
CA ARG A 355 -10.81 -2.36 17.81
C ARG A 355 -10.35 -3.60 18.58
N LYS A 356 -9.05 -3.73 18.84
CA LYS A 356 -8.47 -4.90 19.52
C LYS A 356 -8.78 -4.96 21.01
N ILE A 357 -8.91 -3.82 21.68
CA ILE A 357 -9.36 -3.77 23.08
C ILE A 357 -10.71 -4.50 23.21
N SER A 358 -11.68 -4.21 22.37
CA SER A 358 -12.97 -4.89 22.39
C SER A 358 -12.84 -6.41 22.19
N LEU A 359 -11.99 -6.87 21.28
CA LEU A 359 -11.76 -8.30 21.05
C LEU A 359 -11.15 -9.00 22.28
N VAL A 360 -10.20 -8.35 22.96
CA VAL A 360 -9.56 -8.88 24.17
C VAL A 360 -10.49 -8.84 25.39
N GLU A 361 -11.23 -7.75 25.57
CA GLU A 361 -12.16 -7.59 26.70
C GLU A 361 -13.30 -8.60 26.64
N TYR A 362 -13.80 -8.92 25.45
CA TYR A 362 -14.91 -9.85 25.28
C TYR A 362 -14.49 -11.29 24.96
N GLY A 363 -13.21 -11.64 25.17
CA GLY A 363 -12.71 -13.01 25.12
C GLY A 363 -12.62 -13.60 23.70
N PHE A 364 -12.49 -12.78 22.67
CA PHE A 364 -12.24 -13.24 21.29
C PHE A 364 -10.73 -13.44 21.02
N ARG A 365 -9.87 -12.67 21.69
CA ARG A 365 -8.41 -12.74 21.53
C ARG A 365 -7.69 -12.62 22.87
N LEU A 366 -6.46 -13.18 22.95
CA LEU A 366 -5.56 -12.99 24.08
C LEU A 366 -5.05 -11.54 24.17
N PRO A 367 -4.62 -11.06 25.33
CA PRO A 367 -3.96 -9.77 25.51
C PRO A 367 -2.79 -9.54 24.53
N ALA A 368 -2.05 -10.58 24.17
CA ALA A 368 -0.97 -10.55 23.18
C ALA A 368 -1.39 -9.95 21.82
N ALA A 369 -2.67 -10.04 21.46
CA ALA A 369 -3.19 -9.44 20.21
C ALA A 369 -3.02 -7.91 20.18
N LEU A 370 -2.95 -7.24 21.35
CA LEU A 370 -2.69 -5.81 21.45
C LEU A 370 -1.27 -5.42 21.01
N ASP A 371 -0.32 -6.36 21.04
CA ASP A 371 1.07 -6.16 20.68
C ASP A 371 1.34 -6.39 19.18
N ASN A 372 0.37 -6.97 18.46
CA ASN A 372 0.35 -6.97 17.00
C ASN A 372 -0.34 -5.68 16.51
N ARG A 373 0.38 -4.62 16.36
CA ARG A 373 -0.13 -3.27 16.10
C ARG A 373 0.78 -2.50 15.13
N PRO A 374 0.31 -1.45 14.49
CA PRO A 374 1.22 -0.52 13.83
C PRO A 374 2.07 0.22 14.89
N LEU A 375 3.17 0.80 14.44
CA LEU A 375 3.92 1.74 15.28
C LEU A 375 3.00 2.88 15.74
N ASN A 376 3.20 3.34 16.96
CA ASN A 376 2.71 4.67 17.31
C ASN A 376 3.59 5.75 16.70
N PHE A 377 3.10 6.99 16.65
CA PHE A 377 3.79 8.06 15.95
C PHE A 377 5.19 8.37 16.53
N GLN A 378 5.36 8.30 17.84
CA GLN A 378 6.66 8.52 18.48
C GLN A 378 7.67 7.41 18.16
N GLU A 379 7.21 6.15 18.08
CA GLU A 379 8.04 5.02 17.66
C GLU A 379 8.48 5.19 16.20
N PHE A 380 7.56 5.64 15.34
CA PHE A 380 7.86 5.93 13.93
C PHE A 380 8.93 7.03 13.80
N GLU A 381 8.79 8.15 14.51
CA GLU A 381 9.77 9.24 14.46
C GLU A 381 11.17 8.80 14.95
N ARG A 382 11.24 7.93 15.95
CA ARG A 382 12.52 7.41 16.47
C ARG A 382 13.26 6.51 15.49
N LEU A 383 12.53 5.85 14.59
CA LEU A 383 13.13 4.97 13.58
C LEU A 383 13.51 5.70 12.29
N ALA A 384 13.12 6.97 12.14
CA ALA A 384 13.45 7.79 10.99
C ALA A 384 14.72 8.63 11.28
N PRO A 385 15.89 8.30 10.71
CA PRO A 385 17.14 9.01 11.02
C PRO A 385 17.17 10.40 10.41
N GLN A 386 16.87 10.53 9.12
CA GLN A 386 16.74 11.78 8.39
C GLN A 386 15.53 11.71 7.48
N THR A 387 14.72 12.77 7.47
CA THR A 387 13.44 12.77 6.74
C THR A 387 13.32 14.01 5.87
N ILE A 388 12.99 13.79 4.59
CA ILE A 388 12.57 14.83 3.65
C ILE A 388 11.04 14.72 3.49
N TYR A 389 10.34 15.75 3.93
CA TYR A 389 8.90 15.92 3.67
C TYR A 389 8.71 16.54 2.29
N VAL A 390 7.90 15.91 1.45
CA VAL A 390 7.61 16.40 0.09
C VAL A 390 6.12 16.71 -0.01
N SER A 391 5.79 17.96 -0.34
CA SER A 391 4.39 18.39 -0.48
C SER A 391 4.27 19.65 -1.35
N ALA A 392 3.13 19.79 -2.03
CA ALA A 392 2.75 21.06 -2.65
C ALA A 392 2.15 22.04 -1.63
N THR A 393 1.68 21.53 -0.48
CA THR A 393 1.00 22.26 0.59
C THR A 393 1.44 21.69 1.94
N PRO A 394 2.70 21.91 2.41
CA PRO A 394 3.18 21.38 3.67
C PRO A 394 2.26 21.73 4.84
N GLY A 395 2.13 20.83 5.81
CA GLY A 395 1.38 21.06 7.02
C GLY A 395 2.20 21.80 8.08
N ASP A 396 1.53 22.25 9.15
CA ASP A 396 2.19 22.95 10.25
C ASP A 396 3.25 22.07 10.93
N PHE A 397 2.99 20.77 11.00
CA PHE A 397 3.93 19.80 11.56
C PHE A 397 5.26 19.75 10.79
N GLU A 398 5.19 19.67 9.46
CA GLU A 398 6.40 19.62 8.60
C GLU A 398 7.18 20.94 8.71
N LEU A 399 6.47 22.08 8.72
CA LEU A 399 7.07 23.40 8.88
C LEU A 399 7.73 23.56 10.25
N GLU A 400 7.06 23.12 11.33
CA GLU A 400 7.62 23.13 12.68
C GLU A 400 8.88 22.27 12.76
N LYS A 401 8.85 21.05 12.21
CA LYS A 401 9.99 20.12 12.21
C LYS A 401 11.21 20.65 11.42
N SER A 402 10.99 21.33 10.32
CA SER A 402 12.04 21.95 9.51
C SER A 402 12.42 23.37 9.97
N GLY A 403 11.96 23.80 11.17
CA GLY A 403 12.25 25.12 11.72
C GLY A 403 11.72 26.30 10.89
N GLY A 404 10.65 26.09 10.12
CA GLY A 404 10.07 27.07 9.22
C GLY A 404 10.82 27.25 7.89
N VAL A 405 11.92 26.51 7.69
CA VAL A 405 12.70 26.57 6.45
C VAL A 405 12.16 25.56 5.45
N VAL A 406 11.84 26.03 4.25
CA VAL A 406 11.38 25.18 3.15
C VAL A 406 12.29 25.34 1.94
N VAL A 407 12.56 24.25 1.25
CA VAL A 407 13.16 24.26 -0.08
C VAL A 407 12.05 24.39 -1.10
N GLU A 408 12.04 25.51 -1.82
CA GLU A 408 10.94 25.86 -2.75
C GLU A 408 11.24 25.36 -4.16
N GLN A 409 10.27 24.71 -4.78
CA GLN A 409 10.33 24.23 -6.17
C GLN A 409 8.99 24.50 -6.86
N VAL A 410 8.80 25.71 -7.33
CA VAL A 410 7.52 26.18 -7.94
C VAL A 410 7.59 26.29 -9.46
N ILE A 411 8.77 26.36 -10.06
CA ILE A 411 8.93 26.41 -11.51
C ILE A 411 8.68 25.04 -12.14
N ARG A 412 7.78 25.01 -13.14
CA ARG A 412 7.54 23.83 -13.97
C ARG A 412 8.45 23.87 -15.21
N PRO A 413 9.24 22.82 -15.47
CA PRO A 413 10.08 22.74 -16.66
C PRO A 413 9.30 22.88 -17.99
N THR A 414 8.02 22.50 -17.99
CA THR A 414 7.12 22.61 -19.15
C THR A 414 6.67 24.02 -19.45
N GLY A 415 6.96 24.99 -18.58
CA GLY A 415 6.49 26.37 -18.68
C GLY A 415 4.99 26.57 -18.32
N LEU A 416 4.27 25.50 -17.97
CA LEU A 416 2.83 25.57 -17.66
C LEU A 416 2.56 26.46 -16.45
N LEU A 417 1.58 27.33 -16.62
CA LEU A 417 1.19 28.28 -15.58
C LEU A 417 0.18 27.67 -14.60
N ASP A 418 0.13 28.19 -13.38
CA ASP A 418 -1.03 27.93 -12.52
C ASP A 418 -2.30 28.52 -13.18
N PRO A 419 -3.48 27.88 -13.03
CA PRO A 419 -4.69 28.29 -13.73
C PRO A 419 -5.18 29.66 -13.26
N VAL A 420 -5.91 30.32 -14.14
CA VAL A 420 -6.66 31.53 -13.75
C VAL A 420 -7.87 31.11 -12.91
N ILE A 421 -8.09 31.81 -11.80
CA ILE A 421 -9.23 31.60 -10.91
C ILE A 421 -10.28 32.66 -11.17
N ASP A 422 -11.49 32.24 -11.50
CA ASP A 422 -12.68 33.10 -11.66
C ASP A 422 -13.64 32.80 -10.50
N VAL A 423 -14.14 33.87 -9.84
CA VAL A 423 -15.10 33.73 -8.74
C VAL A 423 -16.45 34.22 -9.25
N ARG A 424 -17.46 33.35 -9.17
CA ARG A 424 -18.82 33.61 -9.65
C ARG A 424 -19.86 33.42 -8.56
N PRO A 425 -21.02 34.07 -8.64
CA PRO A 425 -22.10 33.93 -7.65
C PRO A 425 -22.62 32.47 -7.55
N VAL A 426 -23.08 32.09 -6.38
CA VAL A 426 -23.71 30.77 -6.15
C VAL A 426 -25.07 30.67 -6.85
N ILE A 427 -25.76 31.79 -7.02
CA ILE A 427 -27.05 31.79 -7.72
C ILE A 427 -26.87 31.35 -9.16
N ASN A 428 -27.68 30.36 -9.60
CA ASN A 428 -27.59 29.72 -10.92
C ASN A 428 -26.24 28.99 -11.21
N GLN A 429 -25.46 28.65 -10.19
CA GLN A 429 -24.15 27.99 -10.35
C GLN A 429 -24.21 26.72 -11.21
N VAL A 430 -25.35 25.98 -11.21
CA VAL A 430 -25.50 24.75 -11.99
C VAL A 430 -25.69 25.07 -13.47
N ASP A 431 -26.50 26.07 -13.79
CA ASP A 431 -26.76 26.46 -15.19
C ASP A 431 -25.50 27.06 -15.83
N ASP A 432 -24.78 27.92 -15.10
CA ASP A 432 -23.49 28.47 -15.52
C ASP A 432 -22.44 27.37 -15.71
N LEU A 433 -22.38 26.40 -14.77
CA LEU A 433 -21.50 25.24 -14.89
C LEU A 433 -21.80 24.42 -16.16
N LEU A 434 -23.06 24.20 -16.50
CA LEU A 434 -23.43 23.43 -17.70
C LEU A 434 -22.97 24.11 -18.99
N GLU A 435 -23.06 25.44 -19.07
CA GLU A 435 -22.56 26.22 -20.21
C GLU A 435 -21.04 26.08 -20.34
N GLU A 436 -20.30 26.19 -19.22
CA GLU A 436 -18.86 26.04 -19.18
C GLU A 436 -18.40 24.63 -19.51
N VAL A 437 -19.13 23.62 -19.07
CA VAL A 437 -18.89 22.21 -19.43
C VAL A 437 -19.06 22.02 -20.94
N ASP A 438 -20.15 22.52 -21.54
CA ASP A 438 -20.39 22.40 -22.98
C ASP A 438 -19.28 23.05 -23.80
N GLN A 439 -18.83 24.25 -23.40
CA GLN A 439 -17.71 24.94 -24.06
C GLN A 439 -16.41 24.17 -23.97
N THR A 440 -16.08 23.64 -22.78
CA THR A 440 -14.86 22.88 -22.51
C THR A 440 -14.81 21.56 -23.28
N VAL A 441 -15.93 20.82 -23.28
CA VAL A 441 -16.06 19.54 -24.00
C VAL A 441 -15.96 19.73 -25.51
N LYS A 442 -16.52 20.82 -26.06
CA LYS A 442 -16.36 21.17 -27.48
C LYS A 442 -14.91 21.43 -27.90
N GLN A 443 -14.05 21.86 -26.98
CA GLN A 443 -12.61 22.01 -27.20
C GLN A 443 -11.85 20.68 -27.13
N GLY A 444 -12.51 19.60 -26.70
CA GLY A 444 -11.92 18.27 -26.55
C GLY A 444 -11.32 18.00 -25.16
N ASP A 445 -11.47 18.95 -24.25
CA ASP A 445 -10.93 18.88 -22.89
C ASP A 445 -11.89 18.21 -21.89
N ARG A 446 -11.41 17.94 -20.68
CA ARG A 446 -12.17 17.30 -19.60
C ARG A 446 -12.40 18.26 -18.44
N VAL A 447 -13.48 17.99 -17.70
CA VAL A 447 -13.93 18.83 -16.58
C VAL A 447 -13.94 18.05 -15.28
N LEU A 448 -13.44 18.68 -14.20
CA LEU A 448 -13.59 18.20 -12.84
C LEU A 448 -14.54 19.12 -12.07
N VAL A 449 -15.51 18.53 -11.36
CA VAL A 449 -16.47 19.28 -10.52
C VAL A 449 -16.38 18.79 -9.09
N THR A 450 -16.17 19.70 -8.13
CA THR A 450 -16.14 19.37 -6.72
C THR A 450 -17.40 19.85 -6.01
N THR A 451 -18.02 18.94 -5.24
CA THR A 451 -19.20 19.20 -4.42
C THR A 451 -18.90 19.02 -2.94
N LEU A 452 -19.78 19.44 -2.04
CA LEU A 452 -19.61 19.29 -0.60
C LEU A 452 -20.14 17.96 -0.06
N THR A 453 -21.12 17.34 -0.73
CA THR A 453 -21.78 16.13 -0.23
C THR A 453 -21.93 15.07 -1.32
N LYS A 454 -21.99 13.79 -0.90
CA LYS A 454 -22.29 12.66 -1.81
C LYS A 454 -23.60 12.87 -2.58
N ARG A 455 -24.64 13.26 -1.84
CA ARG A 455 -25.97 13.46 -2.42
C ARG A 455 -25.94 14.50 -3.54
N MET A 456 -25.23 15.62 -3.30
CA MET A 456 -25.08 16.65 -4.32
C MET A 456 -24.33 16.13 -5.57
N ALA A 457 -23.25 15.35 -5.36
CA ALA A 457 -22.52 14.74 -6.48
C ALA A 457 -23.40 13.79 -7.30
N GLU A 458 -24.17 12.94 -6.63
CA GLU A 458 -25.09 11.98 -7.28
C GLU A 458 -26.24 12.68 -8.01
N GLU A 459 -26.86 13.68 -7.39
CA GLU A 459 -27.98 14.43 -7.99
C GLU A 459 -27.49 15.25 -9.20
N LEU A 460 -26.31 15.88 -9.10
CA LEU A 460 -25.71 16.61 -10.22
C LEU A 460 -25.33 15.68 -11.37
N ALA A 461 -24.78 14.51 -11.09
CA ALA A 461 -24.46 13.52 -12.13
C ALA A 461 -25.73 13.04 -12.84
N LYS A 462 -26.80 12.72 -12.11
CA LYS A 462 -28.08 12.35 -12.70
C LYS A 462 -28.70 13.47 -13.53
N TYR A 463 -28.51 14.71 -13.10
CA TYR A 463 -29.03 15.86 -13.84
C TYR A 463 -28.28 16.06 -15.16
N MET A 464 -26.93 16.01 -15.14
CA MET A 464 -26.10 16.10 -16.33
C MET A 464 -26.36 14.95 -17.32
N ASP A 465 -26.52 13.73 -16.83
CA ASP A 465 -26.83 12.54 -17.65
C ASP A 465 -28.16 12.71 -18.41
N ARG A 466 -29.20 13.24 -17.74
CA ARG A 466 -30.50 13.56 -18.39
C ARG A 466 -30.38 14.60 -19.50
N LEU A 467 -29.39 15.45 -19.43
CA LEU A 467 -29.08 16.45 -20.47
C LEU A 467 -28.16 15.90 -21.57
N GLY A 468 -27.78 14.63 -21.49
CA GLY A 468 -26.93 13.97 -22.46
C GLY A 468 -25.42 14.25 -22.29
N ILE A 469 -25.01 14.84 -21.17
CA ILE A 469 -23.59 15.05 -20.83
C ILE A 469 -23.03 13.79 -20.25
N LYS A 470 -21.96 13.26 -20.87
CA LYS A 470 -21.27 12.07 -20.41
C LYS A 470 -20.49 12.36 -19.13
N CYS A 471 -21.03 11.97 -18.00
CA CYS A 471 -20.41 12.20 -16.69
C CYS A 471 -20.34 10.94 -15.85
N ARG A 472 -19.41 10.95 -14.89
CA ARG A 472 -19.31 9.97 -13.82
C ARG A 472 -19.13 10.71 -12.51
N TYR A 473 -19.53 10.06 -11.40
CA TYR A 473 -19.23 10.58 -10.07
C TYR A 473 -18.41 9.57 -9.26
N ILE A 474 -17.59 10.08 -8.36
CA ILE A 474 -16.79 9.27 -7.45
C ILE A 474 -17.00 9.75 -6.00
N HIS A 475 -17.04 8.81 -5.05
CA HIS A 475 -17.07 9.08 -3.61
C HIS A 475 -16.19 8.08 -2.83
N SER A 476 -16.10 8.25 -1.52
CA SER A 476 -15.21 7.45 -0.65
C SER A 476 -15.49 5.94 -0.63
N GLU A 477 -16.69 5.51 -1.02
CA GLU A 477 -17.10 4.09 -1.02
C GLU A 477 -16.80 3.37 -2.34
N VAL A 478 -16.37 4.09 -3.38
CA VAL A 478 -15.94 3.48 -4.63
C VAL A 478 -14.65 2.69 -4.38
N LYS A 479 -14.65 1.41 -4.76
CA LYS A 479 -13.47 0.54 -4.58
C LYS A 479 -12.27 1.08 -5.36
N THR A 480 -11.07 0.76 -4.89
CA THR A 480 -9.83 1.29 -5.48
C THR A 480 -9.68 0.94 -6.96
N LEU A 481 -10.06 -0.26 -7.37
CA LEU A 481 -10.01 -0.70 -8.77
C LEU A 481 -11.00 0.08 -9.65
N ASP A 482 -12.25 0.19 -9.21
CA ASP A 482 -13.29 0.94 -9.94
C ASP A 482 -12.89 2.43 -10.09
N ARG A 483 -12.19 2.99 -9.09
CA ARG A 483 -11.65 4.35 -9.14
C ARG A 483 -10.61 4.49 -10.24
N VAL A 484 -9.70 3.53 -10.37
CA VAL A 484 -8.67 3.52 -11.43
C VAL A 484 -9.32 3.46 -12.81
N GLU A 485 -10.34 2.61 -12.99
CA GLU A 485 -11.09 2.51 -14.25
C GLU A 485 -11.81 3.80 -14.60
N ILE A 486 -12.47 4.45 -13.61
CA ILE A 486 -13.15 5.74 -13.83
C ILE A 486 -12.14 6.79 -14.29
N LEU A 487 -10.97 6.90 -13.64
CA LEU A 487 -9.94 7.86 -14.02
C LEU A 487 -9.35 7.57 -15.40
N ARG A 488 -9.15 6.30 -15.72
CA ARG A 488 -8.73 5.86 -17.04
C ARG A 488 -9.77 6.23 -18.11
N GLY A 489 -11.06 5.98 -17.85
CA GLY A 489 -12.16 6.34 -18.73
C GLY A 489 -12.22 7.84 -19.00
N LEU A 490 -12.00 8.71 -17.99
CA LEU A 490 -11.91 10.16 -18.18
C LEU A 490 -10.76 10.52 -19.12
N ARG A 491 -9.57 9.96 -18.91
CA ARG A 491 -8.38 10.21 -19.73
C ARG A 491 -8.53 9.71 -21.16
N LEU A 492 -9.19 8.56 -21.36
CA LEU A 492 -9.46 8.00 -22.69
C LEU A 492 -10.64 8.67 -23.41
N GLY A 493 -11.39 9.54 -22.72
CA GLY A 493 -12.53 10.25 -23.29
C GLY A 493 -13.81 9.42 -23.41
N GLU A 494 -13.95 8.39 -22.58
CA GLU A 494 -15.18 7.61 -22.48
C GLU A 494 -16.32 8.46 -21.90
N PHE A 495 -15.97 9.43 -21.06
CA PHE A 495 -16.83 10.46 -20.53
C PHE A 495 -16.04 11.77 -20.34
N ASP A 496 -16.74 12.89 -20.17
CA ASP A 496 -16.15 14.22 -20.26
C ASP A 496 -16.07 14.94 -18.91
N VAL A 497 -16.98 14.61 -17.97
CA VAL A 497 -17.10 15.27 -16.67
C VAL A 497 -16.95 14.28 -15.53
N LEU A 498 -16.05 14.58 -14.60
CA LEU A 498 -15.91 13.83 -13.36
C LEU A 498 -16.37 14.68 -12.17
N ILE A 499 -17.35 14.18 -11.42
CA ILE A 499 -17.92 14.85 -10.27
C ILE A 499 -17.48 14.14 -8.99
N GLY A 500 -17.08 14.88 -7.96
CA GLY A 500 -16.72 14.25 -6.68
C GLY A 500 -16.59 15.20 -5.51
N ILE A 501 -16.48 14.62 -4.30
CA ILE A 501 -16.38 15.41 -3.06
C ILE A 501 -14.92 15.71 -2.73
N ASN A 502 -14.07 14.70 -2.73
CA ASN A 502 -12.70 14.76 -2.20
C ASN A 502 -11.69 14.05 -3.12
N LEU A 503 -12.04 13.93 -4.38
CA LEU A 503 -11.35 13.13 -5.38
C LEU A 503 -9.93 13.55 -5.68
N LEU A 504 -9.69 14.80 -5.43
CA LEU A 504 -8.61 15.53 -6.05
C LEU A 504 -7.39 15.64 -5.12
N ARG A 505 -7.45 14.98 -3.95
CA ARG A 505 -6.33 14.92 -3.00
C ARG A 505 -5.26 13.89 -3.36
N GLU A 506 -5.57 12.95 -4.23
CA GLU A 506 -4.69 11.82 -4.53
C GLU A 506 -3.94 12.08 -5.84
N GLY A 507 -2.76 12.68 -5.81
CA GLY A 507 -1.67 12.69 -6.79
C GLY A 507 -1.92 12.39 -8.27
N LEU A 508 -3.14 12.60 -8.78
CA LEU A 508 -3.55 12.25 -10.12
C LEU A 508 -2.98 13.21 -11.16
N ASP A 509 -2.33 12.66 -12.16
CA ASP A 509 -1.83 13.38 -13.32
C ASP A 509 -2.87 13.32 -14.45
N LEU A 510 -3.64 14.42 -14.62
CA LEU A 510 -4.74 14.54 -15.57
C LEU A 510 -4.50 15.71 -16.51
N PRO A 511 -3.56 15.62 -17.46
CA PRO A 511 -3.27 16.71 -18.39
C PRO A 511 -4.43 17.05 -19.33
N GLU A 512 -5.40 16.14 -19.46
CA GLU A 512 -6.60 16.30 -20.28
C GLU A 512 -7.64 17.25 -19.64
N VAL A 513 -7.48 17.58 -18.34
CA VAL A 513 -8.40 18.45 -17.60
C VAL A 513 -7.99 19.92 -17.75
N SER A 514 -8.86 20.73 -18.37
CA SER A 514 -8.66 22.17 -18.48
C SER A 514 -9.59 22.99 -17.58
N LEU A 515 -10.74 22.45 -17.15
CA LEU A 515 -11.66 23.14 -16.26
C LEU A 515 -11.81 22.39 -14.92
N VAL A 516 -11.63 23.15 -13.83
CA VAL A 516 -11.99 22.71 -12.47
C VAL A 516 -13.06 23.65 -11.93
N ALA A 517 -14.23 23.11 -11.60
CA ALA A 517 -15.33 23.86 -11.00
C ALA A 517 -15.50 23.46 -9.52
N ILE A 518 -15.55 24.45 -8.65
CA ILE A 518 -15.69 24.31 -7.20
C ILE A 518 -17.03 24.92 -6.78
N LEU A 519 -18.03 24.07 -6.55
CA LEU A 519 -19.34 24.54 -6.09
C LEU A 519 -19.31 24.87 -4.61
N ASP A 520 -20.07 25.89 -4.21
CA ASP A 520 -20.16 26.35 -2.81
C ASP A 520 -18.77 26.55 -2.19
N ALA A 521 -17.91 27.31 -2.85
CA ALA A 521 -16.50 27.48 -2.44
C ALA A 521 -16.38 28.32 -1.15
N ASP A 522 -17.39 29.11 -0.80
CA ASP A 522 -17.48 29.94 0.40
C ASP A 522 -17.94 29.17 1.66
N LYS A 523 -18.32 27.92 1.54
CA LYS A 523 -18.71 27.09 2.70
C LYS A 523 -17.46 26.55 3.39
N GLU A 524 -16.90 27.37 4.31
CA GLU A 524 -15.69 27.00 5.04
C GLU A 524 -15.77 25.65 5.73
N GLY A 525 -14.64 24.94 5.71
CA GLY A 525 -14.49 23.62 6.31
C GLY A 525 -13.32 22.87 5.70
N PHE A 526 -13.14 21.62 6.15
CA PHE A 526 -12.02 20.78 5.72
C PHE A 526 -11.87 20.63 4.19
N LEU A 527 -12.99 20.64 3.44
CA LEU A 527 -13.00 20.52 1.97
C LEU A 527 -12.75 21.84 1.24
N ARG A 528 -12.81 22.96 1.92
CA ARG A 528 -12.65 24.31 1.39
C ARG A 528 -11.57 25.09 2.14
N SER A 529 -10.68 24.41 2.86
CA SER A 529 -9.47 25.00 3.44
C SER A 529 -8.51 25.41 2.32
N GLU A 530 -7.65 26.38 2.57
CA GLU A 530 -6.59 26.83 1.66
C GLU A 530 -5.86 25.65 0.99
N ARG A 531 -5.37 24.68 1.79
CA ARG A 531 -4.66 23.48 1.31
C ARG A 531 -5.51 22.66 0.35
N SER A 532 -6.79 22.47 0.68
CA SER A 532 -7.73 21.71 -0.17
C SER A 532 -8.00 22.41 -1.50
N LEU A 533 -8.17 23.73 -1.46
CA LEU A 533 -8.39 24.56 -2.65
C LEU A 533 -7.16 24.56 -3.55
N ILE A 534 -5.95 24.81 -3.02
CA ILE A 534 -4.68 24.80 -3.80
C ILE A 534 -4.49 23.44 -4.49
N GLN A 535 -4.78 22.33 -3.82
CA GLN A 535 -4.65 21.00 -4.42
C GLN A 535 -5.67 20.76 -5.54
N THR A 536 -6.89 21.21 -5.33
CA THR A 536 -7.98 21.11 -6.32
C THR A 536 -7.65 21.92 -7.57
N ILE A 537 -7.24 23.16 -7.39
CA ILE A 537 -6.82 24.09 -8.45
C ILE A 537 -5.63 23.53 -9.23
N GLY A 538 -4.67 22.96 -8.54
CA GLY A 538 -3.48 22.35 -9.15
C GLY A 538 -3.77 21.23 -10.14
N ARG A 539 -5.00 20.69 -10.20
CA ARG A 539 -5.40 19.70 -11.22
C ARG A 539 -5.54 20.30 -12.61
N ALA A 540 -5.95 21.57 -12.72
CA ALA A 540 -5.98 22.28 -13.99
C ALA A 540 -4.61 22.83 -14.42
N ALA A 541 -3.60 22.83 -13.55
CA ALA A 541 -2.26 23.36 -13.84
C ALA A 541 -1.39 22.48 -14.77
N ARG A 542 -1.94 21.38 -15.29
CA ARG A 542 -1.29 20.47 -16.24
C ARG A 542 -1.72 20.73 -17.69
N ASN A 543 -2.69 21.61 -17.89
CA ASN A 543 -3.22 22.00 -19.18
C ASN A 543 -2.86 23.46 -19.46
N ASP A 544 -2.47 23.79 -20.67
CA ASP A 544 -2.12 25.15 -21.08
C ASP A 544 -3.34 26.09 -21.14
N HIS A 545 -4.55 25.54 -21.26
CA HIS A 545 -5.83 26.23 -21.16
C HIS A 545 -6.47 26.12 -19.76
N GLY A 546 -5.68 25.72 -18.75
CA GLY A 546 -6.15 25.47 -17.40
C GLY A 546 -6.84 26.68 -16.76
N ARG A 547 -8.09 26.48 -16.31
CA ARG A 547 -8.88 27.50 -15.59
C ARG A 547 -9.69 26.89 -14.46
N VAL A 548 -10.02 27.71 -13.48
CA VAL A 548 -10.79 27.32 -12.30
C VAL A 548 -11.95 28.29 -12.09
N ILE A 549 -13.12 27.77 -11.81
CA ILE A 549 -14.28 28.55 -11.41
C ILE A 549 -14.62 28.19 -9.96
N MET A 550 -14.66 29.20 -9.10
CA MET A 550 -15.13 29.07 -7.72
C MET A 550 -16.51 29.76 -7.63
N TYR A 551 -17.54 28.98 -7.32
CA TYR A 551 -18.87 29.53 -7.06
C TYR A 551 -18.97 29.91 -5.58
N ALA A 552 -19.07 31.21 -5.32
CA ALA A 552 -19.08 31.78 -3.98
C ALA A 552 -19.80 33.11 -3.96
N ASP A 553 -20.62 33.40 -2.95
CA ASP A 553 -21.23 34.69 -2.73
C ASP A 553 -20.32 35.63 -1.93
N THR A 554 -19.40 35.07 -1.16
CA THR A 554 -18.39 35.79 -0.38
C THR A 554 -17.01 35.16 -0.53
N ILE A 555 -15.98 35.99 -0.66
CA ILE A 555 -14.60 35.51 -0.67
C ILE A 555 -14.18 35.27 0.79
N THR A 556 -13.89 34.01 1.13
CA THR A 556 -13.41 33.65 2.45
C THR A 556 -11.90 33.85 2.57
N GLU A 557 -11.35 33.80 3.80
CA GLU A 557 -9.92 33.92 4.03
C GLU A 557 -9.15 32.79 3.31
N SER A 558 -9.64 31.54 3.37
CA SER A 558 -9.06 30.41 2.66
C SER A 558 -9.04 30.60 1.13
N MET A 559 -10.08 31.19 0.56
CA MET A 559 -10.12 31.51 -0.86
C MET A 559 -9.11 32.62 -1.20
N GLN A 560 -9.04 33.68 -0.40
CA GLN A 560 -8.12 34.79 -0.63
C GLN A 560 -6.66 34.33 -0.62
N LEU A 561 -6.25 33.60 0.42
CA LEU A 561 -4.91 33.03 0.52
C LEU A 561 -4.58 32.10 -0.66
N THR A 562 -5.55 31.33 -1.10
CA THR A 562 -5.39 30.45 -2.27
C THR A 562 -5.19 31.24 -3.57
N MET A 563 -5.96 32.28 -3.78
CA MET A 563 -5.83 33.15 -4.97
C MET A 563 -4.49 33.88 -4.96
N ASP A 564 -4.09 34.45 -3.83
CA ASP A 564 -2.83 35.16 -3.69
C ASP A 564 -1.63 34.27 -3.98
N GLU A 565 -1.60 33.08 -3.40
CA GLU A 565 -0.52 32.10 -3.63
C GLU A 565 -0.50 31.60 -5.09
N THR A 566 -1.68 31.33 -5.68
CA THR A 566 -1.76 30.90 -7.08
C THR A 566 -1.26 32.01 -8.02
N ASN A 567 -1.60 33.27 -7.76
CA ASN A 567 -1.12 34.40 -8.52
C ASN A 567 0.40 34.61 -8.37
N ARG A 568 0.94 34.53 -7.15
CA ARG A 568 2.39 34.57 -6.89
C ARG A 568 3.14 33.53 -7.72
N ARG A 569 2.68 32.29 -7.68
CA ARG A 569 3.28 31.18 -8.45
C ARG A 569 3.19 31.42 -9.95
N ARG A 570 2.04 31.91 -10.41
CA ARG A 570 1.82 32.22 -11.81
C ARG A 570 2.75 33.32 -12.31
N GLU A 571 2.92 34.42 -11.57
CA GLU A 571 3.85 35.51 -11.89
C GLU A 571 5.30 35.03 -11.94
N LYS A 572 5.73 34.24 -10.96
CA LYS A 572 7.08 33.64 -10.92
C LYS A 572 7.34 32.80 -12.17
N GLN A 573 6.36 31.97 -12.57
CA GLN A 573 6.47 31.13 -13.76
C GLN A 573 6.48 31.97 -15.06
N ILE A 574 5.66 33.00 -15.17
CA ILE A 574 5.64 33.90 -16.34
C ILE A 574 7.00 34.58 -16.52
N ASN A 575 7.56 35.14 -15.45
CA ASN A 575 8.87 35.80 -15.49
C ASN A 575 9.96 34.83 -15.93
N TYR A 576 9.98 33.60 -15.37
CA TYR A 576 10.89 32.56 -15.77
C TYR A 576 10.75 32.16 -17.25
N ASN A 577 9.51 32.02 -17.74
CA ASN A 577 9.24 31.69 -19.13
C ASN A 577 9.74 32.76 -20.08
N LEU A 578 9.54 34.04 -19.73
CA LEU A 578 10.00 35.20 -20.52
C LEU A 578 11.52 35.28 -20.58
N GLU A 579 12.18 35.07 -19.43
CA GLU A 579 13.64 35.11 -19.33
C GLU A 579 14.31 33.99 -20.14
N HIS A 580 13.70 32.79 -20.19
CA HIS A 580 14.27 31.63 -20.85
C HIS A 580 13.63 31.32 -22.21
N GLY A 581 12.70 32.16 -22.70
CA GLY A 581 12.04 31.97 -24.01
C GLY A 581 11.20 30.68 -24.08
N ILE A 582 10.60 30.27 -22.96
CA ILE A 582 9.81 29.04 -22.88
C ILE A 582 8.36 29.34 -23.24
N THR A 583 7.81 28.58 -24.17
CA THR A 583 6.37 28.57 -24.48
C THR A 583 5.70 27.44 -23.72
N PRO A 584 4.66 27.72 -22.89
CA PRO A 584 3.90 26.68 -22.18
C PRO A 584 3.37 25.62 -23.14
N LYS A 585 3.53 24.35 -22.80
CA LYS A 585 2.98 23.25 -23.59
C LYS A 585 2.43 22.16 -22.69
N THR A 586 1.20 21.73 -22.96
CA THR A 586 0.60 20.55 -22.33
C THR A 586 1.34 19.30 -22.79
N VAL A 587 1.81 18.52 -21.83
CA VAL A 587 2.47 17.22 -22.11
C VAL A 587 1.39 16.15 -22.12
N GLY A 588 0.80 15.92 -23.29
CA GLY A 588 -0.12 14.80 -23.53
C GLY A 588 0.64 13.49 -23.55
N LYS A 589 0.08 12.44 -22.93
CA LYS A 589 0.59 11.07 -23.04
C LYS A 589 -0.18 10.36 -24.14
N SER A 590 0.51 9.51 -24.92
CA SER A 590 -0.17 8.68 -25.91
C SER A 590 -1.16 7.73 -25.24
N ARG A 591 -2.15 7.27 -25.99
CA ARG A 591 -3.16 6.32 -25.52
C ARG A 591 -2.52 5.03 -25.00
N GLU A 592 -1.46 4.57 -25.64
CA GLU A 592 -0.66 3.41 -25.26
C GLU A 592 0.05 3.66 -23.91
N ALA A 593 0.66 4.84 -23.72
CA ALA A 593 1.33 5.21 -22.49
C ALA A 593 0.35 5.35 -21.29
N ILE A 594 -0.89 5.79 -21.56
CA ILE A 594 -1.96 5.83 -20.53
C ILE A 594 -2.34 4.41 -20.12
N ILE A 595 -2.44 3.48 -21.08
CA ILE A 595 -2.75 2.08 -20.84
C ILE A 595 -1.58 1.39 -20.10
N GLU A 596 -0.34 1.62 -20.50
CA GLU A 596 0.85 1.06 -19.83
C GLU A 596 1.00 1.54 -18.37
N GLN A 597 0.77 2.81 -18.09
CA GLN A 597 0.83 3.32 -16.72
C GLN A 597 -0.26 2.73 -15.82
N THR A 598 -1.43 2.45 -16.38
CA THR A 598 -2.49 1.73 -15.65
C THR A 598 -2.21 0.24 -15.57
N SER A 599 -1.48 -0.37 -16.52
CA SER A 599 -1.13 -1.79 -16.47
C SER A 599 -0.14 -2.14 -15.35
N VAL A 600 0.70 -1.21 -14.89
CA VAL A 600 1.48 -1.40 -13.66
C VAL A 600 0.55 -1.51 -12.44
N ILE A 601 -0.58 -0.82 -12.47
CA ILE A 601 -1.65 -0.93 -11.46
C ILE A 601 -2.47 -2.21 -11.69
N ASP A 602 -2.66 -2.64 -12.94
CA ASP A 602 -3.26 -3.93 -13.32
C ASP A 602 -2.34 -5.12 -12.96
N PHE A 603 -1.03 -4.94 -12.96
CA PHE A 603 -0.07 -5.94 -12.41
C PHE A 603 -0.19 -6.06 -10.88
N VAL A 604 -0.50 -4.98 -10.20
CA VAL A 604 -0.81 -4.95 -8.76
C VAL A 604 -2.26 -5.40 -8.50
N GLY A 605 -3.13 -5.28 -9.51
CA GLY A 605 -4.54 -5.70 -9.51
C GLY A 605 -4.84 -6.99 -10.29
N GLY A 606 -3.81 -7.71 -10.73
CA GLY A 606 -3.78 -8.94 -11.53
C GLY A 606 -5.09 -9.49 -12.07
N VAL A 607 -5.16 -9.73 -13.37
CA VAL A 607 -6.12 -10.68 -13.94
C VAL A 607 -5.91 -12.01 -13.21
N GLN A 608 -6.82 -12.29 -12.29
CA GLN A 608 -6.75 -13.39 -11.36
C GLN A 608 -6.83 -14.72 -12.09
N LYS A 609 -5.73 -15.49 -12.05
CA LYS A 609 -5.92 -16.93 -11.98
C LYS A 609 -6.43 -17.24 -10.57
N PRO A 610 -7.51 -18.01 -10.43
CA PRO A 610 -8.02 -18.35 -9.11
C PRO A 610 -6.89 -19.03 -8.32
N TYR A 611 -6.53 -18.42 -7.20
CA TYR A 611 -5.67 -19.04 -6.20
C TYR A 611 -6.44 -20.20 -5.59
N VAL A 612 -5.92 -21.41 -5.74
CA VAL A 612 -6.36 -22.56 -4.95
C VAL A 612 -5.54 -22.51 -3.68
N GLU A 613 -6.12 -21.95 -2.63
CA GLU A 613 -5.58 -22.05 -1.27
C GLU A 613 -5.37 -23.53 -0.94
N ALA A 614 -4.18 -23.86 -0.48
CA ALA A 614 -3.98 -25.13 0.19
C ALA A 614 -4.84 -25.13 1.46
N ASP A 615 -5.92 -25.90 1.44
CA ASP A 615 -6.89 -26.12 2.52
C ASP A 615 -7.15 -24.88 3.42
N THR A 616 -7.98 -23.96 2.91
CA THR A 616 -8.65 -22.99 3.77
C THR A 616 -9.50 -23.76 4.77
N MET A 617 -9.19 -23.57 6.06
CA MET A 617 -10.07 -24.06 7.11
C MET A 617 -11.46 -23.55 6.84
N SER A 618 -12.42 -24.47 6.85
CA SER A 618 -13.82 -24.13 6.76
C SER A 618 -14.19 -23.13 7.86
N ILE A 619 -14.80 -22.02 7.50
CA ILE A 619 -15.34 -21.02 8.46
C ILE A 619 -16.22 -21.73 9.49
N ALA A 620 -16.98 -22.76 9.07
CA ALA A 620 -17.79 -23.58 9.96
C ALA A 620 -16.99 -24.35 11.03
N ALA A 621 -15.69 -24.55 10.85
CA ALA A 621 -14.82 -25.20 11.83
C ALA A 621 -14.22 -24.21 12.85
N ASP A 622 -14.34 -22.90 12.64
CA ASP A 622 -13.84 -21.90 13.60
C ASP A 622 -14.71 -21.89 14.87
N PRO A 623 -14.12 -22.13 16.06
CA PRO A 623 -14.87 -22.14 17.32
C PRO A 623 -15.68 -20.88 17.60
N ILE A 624 -15.26 -19.73 17.05
CA ILE A 624 -15.97 -18.45 17.23
C ILE A 624 -17.34 -18.45 16.55
N VAL A 625 -17.53 -19.21 15.48
CA VAL A 625 -18.83 -19.28 14.76
C VAL A 625 -19.96 -19.74 15.70
N GLN A 626 -19.67 -20.56 16.68
CA GLN A 626 -20.67 -20.96 17.69
C GLN A 626 -21.12 -19.81 18.63
N TYR A 627 -20.45 -18.66 18.62
CA TYR A 627 -20.83 -17.48 19.39
C TYR A 627 -21.48 -16.36 18.53
N MET A 628 -21.58 -16.59 17.21
CA MET A 628 -22.23 -15.65 16.29
C MET A 628 -23.74 -15.56 16.58
N THR A 629 -24.32 -14.39 16.37
CA THR A 629 -25.77 -14.22 16.46
C THR A 629 -26.49 -14.88 15.26
N LYS A 630 -27.81 -15.13 15.38
CA LYS A 630 -28.60 -15.67 14.26
C LYS A 630 -28.53 -14.79 13.00
N ALA A 631 -28.42 -13.46 13.18
CA ALA A 631 -28.31 -12.50 12.08
C ALA A 631 -26.95 -12.63 11.38
N ASP A 632 -25.87 -12.79 12.16
CA ASP A 632 -24.52 -12.92 11.62
C ASP A 632 -24.31 -14.27 10.93
N LEU A 633 -24.85 -15.37 11.48
CA LEU A 633 -24.86 -16.68 10.83
C LEU A 633 -25.61 -16.65 9.50
N LYS A 634 -26.79 -15.99 9.44
CA LYS A 634 -27.50 -15.81 8.17
C LYS A 634 -26.67 -15.05 7.14
N LYS A 635 -25.97 -14.00 7.57
CA LYS A 635 -25.12 -13.20 6.70
C LYS A 635 -23.93 -13.99 6.19
N ALA A 636 -23.32 -14.81 7.07
CA ALA A 636 -22.23 -15.71 6.67
C ALA A 636 -22.69 -16.73 5.63
N ILE A 637 -23.86 -17.38 5.85
CA ILE A 637 -24.46 -18.32 4.89
C ILE A 637 -24.73 -17.63 3.54
N GLU A 638 -25.24 -16.40 3.56
CA GLU A 638 -25.55 -15.66 2.33
C GLU A 638 -24.29 -15.26 1.57
N ASN A 639 -23.22 -14.87 2.26
CA ASN A 639 -21.92 -14.60 1.66
C ASN A 639 -21.33 -15.88 1.04
N THR A 640 -21.24 -16.98 1.80
CA THR A 640 -20.73 -18.27 1.30
C THR A 640 -21.53 -18.75 0.08
N ARG A 641 -22.86 -18.54 0.07
CA ARG A 641 -23.72 -18.85 -1.08
C ARG A 641 -23.40 -18.00 -2.30
N LYS A 642 -23.13 -16.71 -2.10
CA LYS A 642 -22.75 -15.79 -3.17
C LYS A 642 -21.39 -16.17 -3.77
N ASP A 643 -20.42 -16.51 -2.92
CA ASP A 643 -19.10 -16.93 -3.36
C ASP A 643 -19.15 -18.29 -4.08
N MET A 644 -19.97 -19.23 -3.61
CA MET A 644 -20.25 -20.50 -4.30
C MET A 644 -20.81 -20.27 -5.71
N LEU A 645 -21.77 -19.36 -5.85
CA LEU A 645 -22.36 -19.05 -7.16
C LEU A 645 -21.36 -18.34 -8.08
N THR A 646 -20.46 -17.54 -7.52
CA THR A 646 -19.40 -16.89 -8.28
C THR A 646 -18.38 -17.93 -8.76
N ALA A 647 -17.91 -18.82 -7.89
CA ALA A 647 -17.03 -19.92 -8.25
C ALA A 647 -17.64 -20.84 -9.33
N ALA A 648 -18.95 -21.12 -9.24
CA ALA A 648 -19.66 -21.90 -10.24
C ALA A 648 -19.75 -21.19 -11.60
N LYS A 649 -19.92 -19.86 -11.62
CA LYS A 649 -19.88 -19.07 -12.86
C LYS A 649 -18.51 -19.06 -13.50
N ASP A 650 -17.45 -19.02 -12.68
CA ASP A 650 -16.06 -19.03 -13.12
C ASP A 650 -15.57 -20.45 -13.46
N MET A 651 -16.48 -21.45 -13.49
CA MET A 651 -16.22 -22.87 -13.77
C MET A 651 -15.25 -23.54 -12.78
N ASP A 652 -15.02 -22.96 -11.61
CA ASP A 652 -14.27 -23.60 -10.53
C ASP A 652 -15.20 -24.49 -9.69
N PHE A 653 -15.50 -25.66 -10.25
CA PHE A 653 -16.42 -26.62 -9.62
C PHE A 653 -15.89 -27.21 -8.32
N LEU A 654 -14.57 -27.21 -8.11
CA LEU A 654 -13.96 -27.74 -6.90
C LEU A 654 -14.13 -26.76 -5.72
N LEU A 655 -13.91 -25.48 -5.96
CA LEU A 655 -14.17 -24.41 -5.00
C LEU A 655 -15.67 -24.29 -4.73
N ALA A 656 -16.51 -24.33 -5.78
CA ALA A 656 -17.96 -24.29 -5.64
C ALA A 656 -18.50 -25.46 -4.78
N ALA A 657 -17.93 -26.66 -4.92
CA ALA A 657 -18.30 -27.81 -4.09
C ALA A 657 -17.91 -27.62 -2.62
N LYS A 658 -16.69 -27.13 -2.35
CA LYS A 658 -16.21 -26.81 -1.00
C LYS A 658 -17.11 -25.78 -0.32
N LEU A 659 -17.38 -24.64 -0.99
CA LEU A 659 -18.23 -23.59 -0.48
C LEU A 659 -19.69 -24.05 -0.26
N ARG A 660 -20.19 -24.97 -1.09
CA ARG A 660 -21.49 -25.60 -0.87
C ARG A 660 -21.52 -26.42 0.42
N ASP A 661 -20.50 -27.24 0.64
CA ASP A 661 -20.41 -28.09 1.82
C ASP A 661 -20.25 -27.25 3.10
N GLU A 662 -19.55 -26.13 3.00
CA GLU A 662 -19.41 -25.12 4.06
C GLU A 662 -20.74 -24.41 4.36
N MET A 663 -21.45 -23.99 3.34
CA MET A 663 -22.77 -23.39 3.49
C MET A 663 -23.73 -24.34 4.22
N PHE A 664 -23.77 -25.64 3.84
CA PHE A 664 -24.58 -26.63 4.53
C PHE A 664 -24.16 -26.86 5.98
N ALA A 665 -22.85 -26.79 6.28
CA ALA A 665 -22.36 -26.88 7.65
C ALA A 665 -22.84 -25.71 8.51
N LEU A 666 -22.78 -24.48 7.99
CA LEU A 666 -23.29 -23.28 8.67
C LEU A 666 -24.81 -23.30 8.82
N GLU A 667 -25.56 -23.75 7.82
CA GLU A 667 -27.04 -23.92 7.89
C GLU A 667 -27.41 -24.94 8.99
N LYS A 668 -26.74 -26.07 9.02
CA LYS A 668 -26.94 -27.10 10.05
C LYS A 668 -26.62 -26.63 11.46
N MET A 669 -25.59 -25.77 11.60
CA MET A 669 -25.26 -25.12 12.88
C MET A 669 -26.36 -24.13 13.28
N MET A 670 -26.89 -23.35 12.34
CA MET A 670 -27.98 -22.41 12.59
C MET A 670 -29.27 -23.13 13.03
N GLU A 671 -29.63 -24.24 12.36
CA GLU A 671 -30.83 -25.04 12.72
C GLU A 671 -30.68 -25.71 14.10
N LYS A 672 -29.49 -26.17 14.45
CA LYS A 672 -29.23 -26.79 15.77
C LYS A 672 -29.30 -25.82 16.93
N ARG A 673 -29.07 -24.54 16.67
CA ARG A 673 -28.88 -23.54 17.71
C ARG A 673 -30.06 -22.58 17.90
N PHE A 674 -30.84 -22.34 16.88
CA PHE A 674 -31.93 -21.38 16.86
C PHE A 674 -33.23 -21.99 16.34
#